data_58371841988694bb2dd98814f2bed9ae
#
_entry.id   58371841988694bb2dd98814f2bed9ae
#
_cell.length_a   1.000
_cell.length_b   1.000
_cell.length_c   1.000
_cell.angle_alpha   90.00
_cell.angle_beta   90.00
_cell.angle_gamma   90.00
#
_symmetry.space_group_name_H-M   'P 1'
#
loop_
_entity.id
_entity.type
_entity.pdbx_description
1 polymer ?
#
loop_
_entity_poly.entity_id
_entity_poly.type
_entity_poly.pdbx_seq_one_letter_code
_entity_poly.pdbx_strand_id
1 'polypeptide(L)'
;MSDPAVDRPPYRTALAVAALVLAVFVLTLAPTVTFWDAGEFIAAAKTLGIPHPPGTPLFVMIAHVWAMLIPIGEYAVRTNLLSAVLSAAAAGLFFLVTHESIRLFTDGLDRRTARLLSLGGAAAAAMLGAFTFTNWQNSNETEVYTVATFTIAAISWLLHIWRRERGTNRAPRILLLIVYLAGISIGNHLLALLAGPAVVMFVATTLRSAPAREPAQERAEWAQLAVVAGVWALLIGTGLGSTGLILIGSLCFVAAAIYAVMGRAGSFAALSLFIACIAVTPYLYVFIRSAQNPPINEAAPAVYDLARRLDALLDVIRRAQYPPRTPLDDPTVPHGPDNPGRTLGLLAIQFGDYIEYFTWQWAKSATRWFQVPIALIFVALGLRGSFAQRRADASAWWLLFALFMVTGVGLVLYMNFRPGFGRWFDLYPAGSNHEVRERDYFFVVSFIVWGLWAGMGLVVLARGLIERAGALRRLAPAAFMLAAVPLALNWSAASRRHGPDATLAADFAYNLLNTAPPYGILFTYGDNDTFPLWWAQEVAGIRQDVTVVCLALANTDWYMRQLRDAPVRPVDQTALPPVWRGAVKPPPNWPLHTMSDPAIATAMMGYGVSETQEIKLGPLTRRLEAGTYLLPNEILTLSLVQQNVGRRPIVWALTAGREFAGLGEYVVQQALGFSLQTGKPDTLSPSLDLRRLASAPLDIPLTERLVWETYRYAGLLEGDVTRLESTSAGITATLSFPFVQLAYAFSDRSQLEKMQQALDYALRLSPNPALRGALTELRIRGVDSGQ
;
A
#
# COMPACT_ATOMS: atom_id res chain seq x y z
N MET A 1 48.20 15.16 -14.38
CA MET A 1 47.03 15.17 -15.27
C MET A 1 46.25 13.88 -15.03
N SER A 2 45.09 13.94 -14.39
CA SER A 2 44.21 12.78 -14.18
C SER A 2 43.64 12.35 -15.55
N ASP A 3 43.70 11.05 -15.82
CA ASP A 3 43.17 10.43 -17.01
C ASP A 3 41.66 10.72 -17.12
N PRO A 4 41.14 11.41 -18.14
CA PRO A 4 39.72 11.76 -18.26
C PRO A 4 38.78 10.56 -18.33
N ALA A 5 39.31 9.33 -18.53
CA ALA A 5 38.55 8.09 -18.49
C ALA A 5 38.22 7.63 -17.03
N VAL A 6 38.92 8.14 -16.02
CA VAL A 6 38.75 7.80 -14.61
C VAL A 6 37.61 8.60 -13.94
N ASP A 7 37.19 9.71 -14.53
CA ASP A 7 36.24 10.65 -13.92
C ASP A 7 34.79 10.49 -14.37
N ARG A 8 34.50 9.60 -15.30
CA ARG A 8 33.12 9.37 -15.75
C ARG A 8 32.39 8.38 -14.82
N PRO A 9 31.14 8.69 -14.40
CA PRO A 9 30.34 7.76 -13.62
C PRO A 9 30.16 6.42 -14.35
N PRO A 10 30.18 5.29 -13.66
CA PRO A 10 30.10 3.96 -14.27
C PRO A 10 28.64 3.58 -14.64
N TYR A 11 28.01 4.37 -15.53
CA TYR A 11 26.61 4.17 -15.95
C TYR A 11 26.33 2.77 -16.51
N ARG A 12 27.29 2.17 -17.24
CA ARG A 12 27.11 0.79 -17.76
C ARG A 12 26.98 -0.23 -16.65
N THR A 13 27.78 -0.08 -15.58
CA THR A 13 27.70 -0.98 -14.41
C THR A 13 26.42 -0.72 -13.63
N ALA A 14 25.99 0.55 -13.47
CA ALA A 14 24.72 0.90 -12.88
C ALA A 14 23.53 0.26 -13.60
N LEU A 15 23.55 0.31 -14.96
CA LEU A 15 22.53 -0.36 -15.78
C LEU A 15 22.55 -1.88 -15.62
N ALA A 16 23.74 -2.50 -15.53
CA ALA A 16 23.87 -3.92 -15.31
C ALA A 16 23.32 -4.34 -13.92
N VAL A 17 23.59 -3.55 -12.87
CA VAL A 17 23.03 -3.78 -11.53
C VAL A 17 21.50 -3.62 -11.55
N ALA A 18 20.97 -2.57 -12.18
CA ALA A 18 19.54 -2.37 -12.34
C ALA A 18 18.89 -3.55 -13.10
N ALA A 19 19.52 -4.03 -14.17
CA ALA A 19 19.03 -5.17 -14.94
C ALA A 19 19.02 -6.47 -14.11
N LEU A 20 20.05 -6.71 -13.29
CA LEU A 20 20.10 -7.85 -12.38
C LEU A 20 19.00 -7.79 -11.31
N VAL A 21 18.79 -6.64 -10.69
CA VAL A 21 17.72 -6.41 -9.71
C VAL A 21 16.35 -6.59 -10.39
N LEU A 22 16.15 -6.04 -11.58
CA LEU A 22 14.91 -6.22 -12.36
C LEU A 22 14.65 -7.69 -12.67
N ALA A 23 15.67 -8.46 -13.05
CA ALA A 23 15.50 -9.88 -13.32
C ALA A 23 14.97 -10.64 -12.10
N VAL A 24 15.47 -10.34 -10.90
CA VAL A 24 14.97 -10.94 -9.65
C VAL A 24 13.53 -10.52 -9.37
N PHE A 25 13.20 -9.24 -9.52
CA PHE A 25 11.84 -8.75 -9.33
C PHE A 25 10.86 -9.39 -10.31
N VAL A 26 11.22 -9.54 -11.58
CA VAL A 26 10.38 -10.21 -12.59
C VAL A 26 10.17 -11.69 -12.25
N LEU A 27 11.18 -12.37 -11.73
CA LEU A 27 11.06 -13.76 -11.29
C LEU A 27 10.11 -13.93 -10.08
N THR A 28 9.94 -12.91 -9.28
CA THR A 28 9.13 -12.92 -8.06
C THR A 28 7.87 -12.05 -8.15
N LEU A 29 7.60 -11.47 -9.34
CA LEU A 29 6.50 -10.55 -9.61
C LEU A 29 5.13 -11.21 -9.40
N ALA A 30 4.19 -10.47 -8.81
CA ALA A 30 2.80 -10.93 -8.69
C ALA A 30 2.20 -11.25 -10.08
N PRO A 31 1.63 -12.46 -10.24
CA PRO A 31 1.07 -12.88 -11.53
C PRO A 31 -0.27 -12.22 -11.85
N THR A 32 -0.89 -11.58 -10.87
CA THR A 32 -2.19 -10.91 -10.98
C THR A 32 -2.32 -9.85 -9.90
N VAL A 33 -3.54 -9.43 -9.54
CA VAL A 33 -3.83 -8.52 -8.43
C VAL A 33 -3.38 -9.12 -7.09
N THR A 34 -2.97 -8.24 -6.17
CA THR A 34 -2.70 -8.56 -4.76
C THR A 34 -3.73 -7.87 -3.85
N PHE A 35 -3.74 -8.21 -2.56
CA PHE A 35 -4.57 -7.52 -1.57
C PHE A 35 -4.12 -6.08 -1.32
N TRP A 36 -4.85 -5.37 -0.49
CA TRP A 36 -4.66 -3.97 -0.16
C TRP A 36 -4.85 -3.06 -1.38
N ASP A 37 -4.06 -2.02 -1.49
CA ASP A 37 -4.27 -0.90 -2.41
C ASP A 37 -4.05 -1.27 -3.89
N ALA A 38 -3.36 -2.40 -4.17
CA ALA A 38 -3.02 -2.81 -5.53
C ALA A 38 -4.26 -2.99 -6.42
N GLY A 39 -5.34 -3.59 -5.90
CA GLY A 39 -6.58 -3.78 -6.66
C GLY A 39 -7.20 -2.47 -7.12
N GLU A 40 -7.26 -1.48 -6.22
CA GLU A 40 -7.75 -0.15 -6.51
C GLU A 40 -6.86 0.58 -7.52
N PHE A 41 -5.54 0.58 -7.31
CA PHE A 41 -4.61 1.27 -8.23
C PHE A 41 -4.62 0.68 -9.64
N ILE A 42 -4.71 -0.64 -9.77
CA ILE A 42 -4.81 -1.31 -11.08
C ILE A 42 -6.12 -0.93 -11.77
N ALA A 43 -7.25 -0.96 -11.04
CA ALA A 43 -8.55 -0.61 -11.57
C ALA A 43 -8.63 0.90 -11.90
N ALA A 44 -8.11 1.77 -11.05
CA ALA A 44 -8.02 3.20 -11.31
C ALA A 44 -7.12 3.51 -12.52
N ALA A 45 -5.98 2.84 -12.67
CA ALA A 45 -5.13 2.98 -13.85
C ALA A 45 -5.86 2.55 -15.12
N LYS A 46 -6.61 1.43 -15.08
CA LYS A 46 -7.38 0.92 -16.23
C LYS A 46 -8.48 1.89 -16.68
N THR A 47 -9.24 2.42 -15.73
CA THR A 47 -10.43 3.26 -15.99
C THR A 47 -10.11 4.75 -16.03
N LEU A 48 -8.85 5.16 -15.78
CA LEU A 48 -8.49 6.54 -15.49
C LEU A 48 -9.36 7.09 -14.35
N GLY A 49 -9.49 6.32 -13.28
CA GLY A 49 -10.23 6.65 -12.07
C GLY A 49 -9.43 7.52 -11.11
N ILE A 50 -10.04 7.88 -10.00
CA ILE A 50 -9.43 8.64 -8.91
C ILE A 50 -9.47 7.77 -7.67
N PRO A 51 -8.34 7.13 -7.29
CA PRO A 51 -8.26 6.30 -6.10
C PRO A 51 -8.25 7.15 -4.82
N HIS A 52 -8.18 6.48 -3.67
CA HIS A 52 -8.21 7.11 -2.35
C HIS A 52 -7.27 8.32 -2.23
N PRO A 53 -7.63 9.31 -1.37
CA PRO A 53 -6.82 10.53 -1.19
C PRO A 53 -5.33 10.27 -0.89
N PRO A 54 -4.42 10.97 -1.59
CA PRO A 54 -4.63 12.18 -2.40
C PRO A 54 -4.94 11.96 -3.89
N GLY A 55 -5.54 10.83 -4.28
CA GLY A 55 -5.95 10.55 -5.66
C GLY A 55 -4.83 10.15 -6.62
N THR A 56 -3.59 10.16 -6.18
CA THR A 56 -2.34 9.77 -6.88
C THR A 56 -2.34 9.97 -8.40
N PRO A 57 -2.69 11.18 -8.92
CA PRO A 57 -2.94 11.39 -10.35
C PRO A 57 -1.73 11.07 -11.25
N LEU A 58 -0.51 11.37 -10.78
CA LEU A 58 0.69 11.07 -11.55
C LEU A 58 0.87 9.55 -11.72
N PHE A 59 0.66 8.79 -10.64
CA PHE A 59 0.77 7.33 -10.69
C PHE A 59 -0.24 6.73 -11.66
N VAL A 60 -1.51 7.12 -11.54
CA VAL A 60 -2.61 6.62 -12.39
C VAL A 60 -2.31 6.86 -13.87
N MET A 61 -1.89 8.09 -14.22
CA MET A 61 -1.54 8.42 -15.61
C MET A 61 -0.33 7.63 -16.13
N ILE A 62 0.75 7.52 -15.34
CA ILE A 62 1.95 6.75 -15.74
C ILE A 62 1.60 5.28 -15.87
N ALA A 63 0.88 4.69 -14.92
CA ALA A 63 0.51 3.28 -14.94
C ALA A 63 -0.42 2.97 -16.13
N HIS A 64 -1.37 3.86 -16.45
CA HIS A 64 -2.24 3.73 -17.62
C HIS A 64 -1.43 3.69 -18.91
N VAL A 65 -0.60 4.72 -19.15
CA VAL A 65 0.23 4.82 -20.38
C VAL A 65 1.20 3.65 -20.48
N TRP A 66 1.85 3.29 -19.38
CA TRP A 66 2.77 2.14 -19.32
C TRP A 66 2.06 0.84 -19.70
N ALA A 67 0.90 0.55 -19.10
CA ALA A 67 0.15 -0.66 -19.38
C ALA A 67 -0.37 -0.74 -20.83
N MET A 68 -0.58 0.41 -21.48
CA MET A 68 -0.92 0.46 -22.91
C MET A 68 0.30 0.21 -23.82
N LEU A 69 1.47 0.72 -23.44
CA LEU A 69 2.71 0.60 -24.24
C LEU A 69 3.35 -0.78 -24.13
N ILE A 70 3.12 -1.50 -23.01
CA ILE A 70 3.73 -2.81 -22.75
C ILE A 70 2.66 -3.90 -22.88
N PRO A 71 2.45 -4.50 -24.05
CA PRO A 71 1.36 -5.46 -24.29
C PRO A 71 1.75 -6.89 -23.86
N ILE A 72 2.35 -7.07 -22.66
CA ILE A 72 2.83 -8.36 -22.16
C ILE A 72 1.97 -8.80 -20.97
N GLY A 73 1.34 -9.97 -21.08
CA GLY A 73 0.52 -10.55 -20.02
C GLY A 73 -0.76 -9.75 -19.74
N GLU A 74 -1.37 -10.03 -18.59
CA GLU A 74 -2.57 -9.34 -18.12
C GLU A 74 -2.28 -7.90 -17.68
N TYR A 75 -3.31 -7.06 -17.59
CA TYR A 75 -3.17 -5.65 -17.23
C TYR A 75 -2.50 -5.47 -15.85
N ALA A 76 -2.86 -6.30 -14.86
CA ALA A 76 -2.25 -6.28 -13.53
C ALA A 76 -0.75 -6.59 -13.59
N VAL A 77 -0.32 -7.56 -14.39
CA VAL A 77 1.12 -7.87 -14.58
C VAL A 77 1.89 -6.67 -15.13
N ARG A 78 1.27 -5.92 -16.05
CA ARG A 78 1.91 -4.74 -16.64
C ARG A 78 2.14 -3.64 -15.61
N THR A 79 1.15 -3.37 -14.75
CA THR A 79 1.28 -2.37 -13.69
C THR A 79 2.22 -2.82 -12.57
N ASN A 80 2.23 -4.10 -12.21
CA ASN A 80 3.21 -4.69 -11.30
C ASN A 80 4.65 -4.54 -11.85
N LEU A 81 4.82 -4.76 -13.17
CA LEU A 81 6.11 -4.59 -13.85
C LEU A 81 6.61 -3.12 -13.82
N LEU A 82 5.71 -2.14 -13.84
CA LEU A 82 6.08 -0.73 -13.66
C LEU A 82 6.79 -0.51 -12.31
N SER A 83 6.22 -1.06 -11.23
CA SER A 83 6.82 -1.00 -9.89
C SER A 83 8.21 -1.63 -9.86
N ALA A 84 8.35 -2.82 -10.46
CA ALA A 84 9.63 -3.51 -10.57
C ALA A 84 10.69 -2.70 -11.33
N VAL A 85 10.32 -2.10 -12.48
CA VAL A 85 11.23 -1.30 -13.32
C VAL A 85 11.68 -0.04 -12.58
N LEU A 86 10.78 0.69 -11.93
CA LEU A 86 11.12 1.90 -11.20
C LEU A 86 12.03 1.61 -10.00
N SER A 87 11.74 0.55 -9.27
CA SER A 87 12.57 0.12 -8.13
C SER A 87 13.95 -0.37 -8.56
N ALA A 88 14.05 -1.10 -9.67
CA ALA A 88 15.34 -1.50 -10.25
C ALA A 88 16.15 -0.29 -10.76
N ALA A 89 15.48 0.69 -11.38
CA ALA A 89 16.13 1.93 -11.79
C ALA A 89 16.63 2.72 -10.57
N ALA A 90 15.87 2.76 -9.47
CA ALA A 90 16.32 3.35 -8.21
C ALA A 90 17.58 2.66 -7.68
N ALA A 91 17.66 1.32 -7.73
CA ALA A 91 18.87 0.57 -7.34
C ALA A 91 20.09 0.96 -8.20
N GLY A 92 19.91 1.13 -9.51
CA GLY A 92 20.97 1.63 -10.41
C GLY A 92 21.44 3.03 -10.06
N LEU A 93 20.53 3.93 -9.68
CA LEU A 93 20.86 5.28 -9.23
C LEU A 93 21.57 5.29 -7.87
N PHE A 94 21.11 4.49 -6.93
CA PHE A 94 21.79 4.33 -5.63
C PHE A 94 23.17 3.66 -5.76
N PHE A 95 23.36 2.77 -6.73
CA PHE A 95 24.70 2.30 -7.08
C PHE A 95 25.62 3.49 -7.43
N LEU A 96 25.17 4.44 -8.25
CA LEU A 96 25.98 5.62 -8.61
C LEU A 96 26.25 6.51 -7.41
N VAL A 97 25.25 6.76 -6.56
CA VAL A 97 25.37 7.55 -5.32
C VAL A 97 26.42 6.93 -4.38
N THR A 98 26.35 5.61 -4.17
CA THR A 98 27.29 4.92 -3.26
C THR A 98 28.69 4.79 -3.84
N HIS A 99 28.80 4.58 -5.16
CA HIS A 99 30.08 4.52 -5.84
C HIS A 99 30.91 5.80 -5.65
N GLU A 100 30.28 6.98 -5.64
CA GLU A 100 30.98 8.26 -5.40
C GLU A 100 31.68 8.29 -4.04
N SER A 101 31.05 7.77 -2.99
CA SER A 101 31.66 7.71 -1.66
C SER A 101 32.70 6.60 -1.56
N ILE A 102 32.38 5.40 -2.10
CA ILE A 102 33.24 4.21 -1.98
C ILE A 102 34.58 4.40 -2.68
N ARG A 103 34.62 5.10 -3.83
CA ARG A 103 35.89 5.39 -4.50
C ARG A 103 36.90 6.11 -3.61
N LEU A 104 36.41 6.96 -2.68
CA LEU A 104 37.23 7.66 -1.72
C LEU A 104 37.77 6.72 -0.61
N PHE A 105 37.07 5.62 -0.30
CA PHE A 105 37.54 4.61 0.65
C PHE A 105 38.65 3.74 0.11
N THR A 106 38.84 3.73 -1.20
CA THR A 106 39.79 2.84 -1.90
C THR A 106 41.07 3.57 -2.29
N ASP A 107 41.20 4.84 -1.94
CA ASP A 107 42.40 5.62 -2.16
C ASP A 107 43.60 4.94 -1.44
N GLY A 108 44.77 4.92 -2.11
CA GLY A 108 45.98 4.27 -1.66
C GLY A 108 46.11 2.77 -1.98
N LEU A 109 45.07 2.15 -2.55
CA LEU A 109 45.15 0.80 -3.11
C LEU A 109 45.59 0.81 -4.58
N ASP A 110 46.14 -0.34 -5.04
CA ASP A 110 46.43 -0.45 -6.46
C ASP A 110 45.17 -0.28 -7.34
N ARG A 111 45.33 0.27 -8.53
CA ARG A 111 44.24 0.69 -9.43
C ARG A 111 43.21 -0.43 -9.70
N ARG A 112 43.66 -1.67 -9.83
CA ARG A 112 42.77 -2.82 -10.11
C ARG A 112 41.95 -3.17 -8.89
N THR A 113 42.56 -3.27 -7.73
CA THR A 113 41.88 -3.55 -6.45
C THR A 113 40.91 -2.44 -6.08
N ALA A 114 41.33 -1.17 -6.20
CA ALA A 114 40.49 0.00 -5.95
C ALA A 114 39.23 -0.02 -6.82
N ARG A 115 39.40 -0.30 -8.12
CA ARG A 115 38.27 -0.40 -9.08
C ARG A 115 37.33 -1.56 -8.76
N LEU A 116 37.86 -2.73 -8.44
CA LEU A 116 37.05 -3.93 -8.08
C LEU A 116 36.26 -3.67 -6.81
N LEU A 117 36.88 -3.08 -5.77
CA LEU A 117 36.21 -2.77 -4.52
C LEU A 117 35.18 -1.66 -4.69
N SER A 118 35.43 -0.62 -5.49
CA SER A 118 34.48 0.46 -5.68
C SER A 118 33.26 0.02 -6.48
N LEU A 119 33.43 -0.73 -7.57
CA LEU A 119 32.31 -1.23 -8.37
C LEU A 119 31.56 -2.36 -7.66
N GLY A 120 32.27 -3.35 -7.12
CA GLY A 120 31.67 -4.48 -6.39
C GLY A 120 30.99 -4.03 -5.11
N GLY A 121 31.60 -3.10 -4.37
CA GLY A 121 31.01 -2.53 -3.17
C GLY A 121 29.75 -1.72 -3.42
N ALA A 122 29.76 -0.89 -4.47
CA ALA A 122 28.57 -0.14 -4.86
C ALA A 122 27.43 -1.08 -5.36
N ALA A 123 27.77 -2.15 -6.06
CA ALA A 123 26.81 -3.17 -6.46
C ALA A 123 26.21 -3.88 -5.25
N ALA A 124 27.05 -4.31 -4.30
CA ALA A 124 26.59 -4.91 -3.05
C ALA A 124 25.69 -3.96 -2.25
N ALA A 125 26.04 -2.68 -2.16
CA ALA A 125 25.24 -1.67 -1.48
C ALA A 125 23.86 -1.50 -2.14
N ALA A 126 23.82 -1.37 -3.46
CA ALA A 126 22.58 -1.26 -4.22
C ALA A 126 21.70 -2.53 -4.06
N MET A 127 22.30 -3.73 -4.09
CA MET A 127 21.58 -4.99 -3.88
C MET A 127 21.05 -5.11 -2.45
N LEU A 128 21.84 -4.74 -1.44
CA LEU A 128 21.40 -4.74 -0.04
C LEU A 128 20.21 -3.79 0.18
N GLY A 129 20.21 -2.61 -0.45
CA GLY A 129 19.06 -1.72 -0.42
C GLY A 129 17.86 -2.26 -1.18
N ALA A 130 18.08 -2.83 -2.38
CA ALA A 130 17.01 -3.35 -3.24
C ALA A 130 16.30 -4.58 -2.65
N PHE A 131 17.03 -5.49 -2.01
CA PHE A 131 16.52 -6.74 -1.48
C PHE A 131 16.18 -6.71 0.01
N THR A 132 16.10 -5.51 0.64
CA THR A 132 15.35 -5.36 1.90
C THR A 132 13.92 -5.85 1.68
N PHE A 133 13.39 -6.59 2.65
CA PHE A 133 12.07 -7.25 2.49
C PHE A 133 11.00 -6.29 2.01
N THR A 134 10.80 -5.17 2.70
CA THR A 134 9.76 -4.18 2.39
C THR A 134 9.90 -3.58 0.99
N ASN A 135 11.12 -3.21 0.58
CA ASN A 135 11.32 -2.70 -0.78
C ASN A 135 11.04 -3.75 -1.85
N TRP A 136 11.50 -4.99 -1.63
CA TRP A 136 11.29 -6.07 -2.57
C TRP A 136 9.81 -6.42 -2.72
N GLN A 137 9.08 -6.51 -1.60
CA GLN A 137 7.64 -6.79 -1.60
C GLN A 137 6.87 -5.73 -2.40
N ASN A 138 7.08 -4.43 -2.11
CA ASN A 138 6.45 -3.32 -2.85
C ASN A 138 6.87 -3.26 -4.34
N SER A 139 8.03 -3.82 -4.69
CA SER A 139 8.51 -3.87 -6.08
C SER A 139 7.82 -4.95 -6.91
N ASN A 140 7.17 -5.92 -6.26
CA ASN A 140 6.52 -7.07 -6.90
C ASN A 140 5.02 -6.87 -7.15
N GLU A 141 4.45 -5.75 -6.74
CA GLU A 141 3.03 -5.43 -6.85
C GLU A 141 2.82 -3.96 -7.26
N THR A 142 1.60 -3.62 -7.65
CA THR A 142 1.27 -2.25 -8.10
C THR A 142 1.22 -1.31 -6.92
N GLU A 143 2.29 -0.49 -6.75
CA GLU A 143 2.47 0.36 -5.59
C GLU A 143 3.10 1.71 -5.90
N VAL A 144 2.60 2.76 -5.22
CA VAL A 144 3.06 4.16 -5.38
C VAL A 144 4.44 4.41 -4.75
N TYR A 145 4.87 3.57 -3.81
CA TYR A 145 6.13 3.74 -3.07
C TYR A 145 7.35 3.58 -3.96
N THR A 146 7.27 2.75 -4.99
CA THR A 146 8.37 2.53 -5.95
C THR A 146 8.66 3.77 -6.79
N VAL A 147 7.63 4.54 -7.19
CA VAL A 147 7.78 5.84 -7.86
C VAL A 147 8.44 6.86 -6.93
N ALA A 148 8.03 6.91 -5.66
CA ALA A 148 8.61 7.81 -4.66
C ALA A 148 10.10 7.48 -4.41
N THR A 149 10.43 6.19 -4.25
CA THR A 149 11.81 5.71 -4.06
C THR A 149 12.68 6.03 -5.27
N PHE A 150 12.18 5.83 -6.49
CA PHE A 150 12.87 6.23 -7.72
C PHE A 150 13.12 7.74 -7.76
N THR A 151 12.14 8.55 -7.39
CA THR A 151 12.27 10.02 -7.35
C THR A 151 13.36 10.44 -6.35
N ILE A 152 13.39 9.84 -5.14
CA ILE A 152 14.43 10.11 -4.14
C ILE A 152 15.82 9.71 -4.64
N ALA A 153 15.94 8.54 -5.28
CA ALA A 153 17.20 8.07 -5.87
C ALA A 153 17.68 9.02 -7.00
N ALA A 154 16.75 9.47 -7.85
CA ALA A 154 17.05 10.42 -8.92
C ALA A 154 17.51 11.78 -8.37
N ILE A 155 16.82 12.32 -7.38
CA ILE A 155 17.21 13.56 -6.68
C ILE A 155 18.61 13.38 -6.05
N SER A 156 18.85 12.26 -5.36
CA SER A 156 20.13 11.96 -4.72
C SER A 156 21.28 11.93 -5.76
N TRP A 157 21.06 11.30 -6.90
CA TRP A 157 22.07 11.30 -7.98
C TRP A 157 22.24 12.67 -8.62
N LEU A 158 21.18 13.41 -8.88
CA LEU A 158 21.24 14.76 -9.40
C LEU A 158 22.02 15.72 -8.50
N LEU A 159 21.97 15.55 -7.19
CA LEU A 159 22.81 16.31 -6.25
C LEU A 159 24.31 16.05 -6.46
N HIS A 160 24.70 14.80 -6.73
CA HIS A 160 26.10 14.48 -7.08
C HIS A 160 26.51 15.08 -8.42
N ILE A 161 25.61 15.08 -9.42
CA ILE A 161 25.84 15.77 -10.69
C ILE A 161 25.96 17.29 -10.46
N TRP A 162 25.05 17.89 -9.67
CA TRP A 162 25.12 19.30 -9.29
C TRP A 162 26.47 19.66 -8.65
N ARG A 163 26.95 18.84 -7.72
CA ARG A 163 28.25 19.04 -7.06
C ARG A 163 29.41 19.05 -8.07
N ARG A 164 29.38 18.20 -9.09
CA ARG A 164 30.37 18.14 -10.17
C ARG A 164 30.31 19.34 -11.11
N GLU A 165 29.09 19.80 -11.39
CA GLU A 165 28.84 20.91 -12.34
C GLU A 165 28.86 22.30 -11.68
N ARG A 166 29.21 22.38 -10.38
CA ARG A 166 29.29 23.67 -9.67
C ARG A 166 30.19 24.68 -10.43
N GLY A 167 29.69 25.93 -10.53
CA GLY A 167 30.37 27.01 -11.26
C GLY A 167 30.14 27.00 -12.74
N THR A 168 29.41 26.03 -13.29
CA THR A 168 28.94 26.05 -14.68
C THR A 168 27.49 26.52 -14.75
N ASN A 169 27.06 26.94 -15.96
CA ASN A 169 25.64 27.29 -16.21
C ASN A 169 24.66 26.07 -16.09
N ARG A 170 25.18 24.86 -15.89
CA ARG A 170 24.37 23.63 -15.72
C ARG A 170 23.91 23.46 -14.27
N ALA A 171 24.71 23.88 -13.30
CA ALA A 171 24.41 23.68 -11.89
C ALA A 171 23.03 24.23 -11.47
N PRO A 172 22.65 25.51 -11.77
CA PRO A 172 21.30 25.98 -11.46
C PRO A 172 20.19 25.18 -12.14
N ARG A 173 20.39 24.73 -13.38
CA ARG A 173 19.39 23.93 -14.12
C ARG A 173 19.14 22.57 -13.46
N ILE A 174 20.17 21.97 -12.86
CA ILE A 174 20.04 20.72 -12.11
C ILE A 174 19.19 20.93 -10.84
N LEU A 175 19.38 22.04 -10.11
CA LEU A 175 18.55 22.39 -8.98
C LEU A 175 17.08 22.63 -9.38
N LEU A 176 16.84 23.28 -10.53
CA LEU A 176 15.49 23.43 -11.08
C LEU A 176 14.85 22.08 -11.43
N LEU A 177 15.62 21.13 -11.98
CA LEU A 177 15.13 19.78 -12.22
C LEU A 177 14.80 19.05 -10.90
N ILE A 178 15.60 19.25 -9.85
CA ILE A 178 15.29 18.70 -8.51
C ILE A 178 13.98 19.28 -7.97
N VAL A 179 13.76 20.60 -8.11
CA VAL A 179 12.51 21.26 -7.73
C VAL A 179 11.31 20.67 -8.51
N TYR A 180 11.48 20.47 -9.83
CA TYR A 180 10.47 19.84 -10.67
C TYR A 180 10.12 18.43 -10.21
N LEU A 181 11.10 17.57 -9.96
CA LEU A 181 10.90 16.20 -9.48
C LEU A 181 10.21 16.17 -8.10
N ALA A 182 10.60 17.07 -7.21
CA ALA A 182 9.95 17.20 -5.91
C ALA A 182 8.49 17.64 -6.05
N GLY A 183 8.22 18.64 -6.90
CA GLY A 183 6.86 19.14 -7.11
C GLY A 183 5.94 18.12 -7.77
N ILE A 184 6.39 17.46 -8.84
CA ILE A 184 5.57 16.47 -9.55
C ILE A 184 5.29 15.23 -8.69
N SER A 185 6.18 14.90 -7.76
CA SER A 185 6.01 13.76 -6.85
C SER A 185 4.81 13.91 -5.89
N ILE A 186 4.31 15.14 -5.67
CA ILE A 186 3.08 15.38 -4.89
C ILE A 186 1.90 14.66 -5.54
N GLY A 187 1.84 14.63 -6.86
CA GLY A 187 0.82 13.90 -7.61
C GLY A 187 0.97 12.37 -7.57
N ASN A 188 2.01 11.85 -6.91
CA ASN A 188 2.18 10.42 -6.64
C ASN A 188 2.05 10.12 -5.15
N HIS A 189 3.04 10.49 -4.36
CA HIS A 189 3.06 10.24 -2.90
C HIS A 189 3.99 11.22 -2.20
N LEU A 190 3.58 11.74 -1.02
CA LEU A 190 4.35 12.74 -0.27
C LEU A 190 5.70 12.23 0.27
N LEU A 191 5.95 10.92 0.26
CA LEU A 191 7.20 10.33 0.72
C LEU A 191 8.43 10.96 0.04
N ALA A 192 8.33 11.32 -1.24
CA ALA A 192 9.44 11.94 -1.97
C ALA A 192 9.78 13.35 -1.45
N LEU A 193 8.82 14.08 -0.85
CA LEU A 193 9.09 15.39 -0.24
C LEU A 193 9.95 15.29 1.02
N LEU A 194 10.02 14.12 1.65
CA LEU A 194 10.88 13.87 2.82
C LEU A 194 12.38 13.96 2.46
N ALA A 195 12.73 14.00 1.17
CA ALA A 195 14.09 14.26 0.73
C ALA A 195 14.54 15.74 0.93
N GLY A 196 13.64 16.66 1.22
CA GLY A 196 13.96 18.09 1.35
C GLY A 196 15.11 18.41 2.32
N PRO A 197 15.04 17.97 3.58
CA PRO A 197 16.14 18.17 4.53
C PRO A 197 17.48 17.59 4.03
N ALA A 198 17.45 16.45 3.35
CA ALA A 198 18.64 15.82 2.78
C ALA A 198 19.25 16.65 1.63
N VAL A 199 18.41 17.21 0.75
CA VAL A 199 18.84 18.15 -0.30
C VAL A 199 19.50 19.37 0.30
N VAL A 200 18.86 20.00 1.30
CA VAL A 200 19.40 21.19 1.97
C VAL A 200 20.73 20.88 2.66
N MET A 201 20.83 19.78 3.39
CA MET A 201 22.05 19.37 4.10
C MET A 201 23.20 19.06 3.15
N PHE A 202 22.93 18.34 2.04
CA PHE A 202 23.95 18.04 1.03
C PHE A 202 24.50 19.31 0.38
N VAL A 203 23.62 20.20 -0.08
CA VAL A 203 24.03 21.46 -0.72
C VAL A 203 24.76 22.36 0.25
N ALA A 204 24.21 22.59 1.45
CA ALA A 204 24.82 23.46 2.46
C ALA A 204 26.21 22.97 2.90
N THR A 205 26.35 21.66 3.15
CA THR A 205 27.66 21.10 3.54
C THR A 205 28.66 21.12 2.39
N THR A 206 28.20 20.90 1.16
CA THR A 206 29.05 21.03 -0.02
C THR A 206 29.53 22.48 -0.22
N LEU A 207 28.67 23.49 0.00
CA LEU A 207 29.03 24.90 -0.10
C LEU A 207 30.08 25.28 0.98
N ARG A 208 29.89 24.81 2.22
CA ARG A 208 30.82 25.06 3.34
C ARG A 208 32.19 24.41 3.19
N SER A 209 32.24 23.22 2.57
CA SER A 209 33.49 22.44 2.45
C SER A 209 34.28 22.77 1.18
N ALA A 210 33.71 23.54 0.29
CA ALA A 210 34.33 23.85 -0.98
C ALA A 210 35.39 24.93 -0.83
N PRO A 211 36.44 24.92 -1.71
CA PRO A 211 37.40 26.02 -1.77
C PRO A 211 36.69 27.36 -1.98
N ALA A 212 37.26 28.43 -1.40
CA ALA A 212 36.75 29.78 -1.51
C ALA A 212 36.64 30.20 -3.00
N ARG A 213 35.52 30.80 -3.34
CA ARG A 213 35.19 31.31 -4.67
C ARG A 213 35.01 32.82 -4.63
N GLU A 214 34.77 33.39 -5.79
CA GLU A 214 34.42 34.80 -5.89
C GLU A 214 33.19 35.10 -5.02
N PRO A 215 33.21 36.10 -4.12
CA PRO A 215 32.15 36.37 -3.16
C PRO A 215 30.76 36.53 -3.78
N ALA A 216 30.69 36.98 -5.04
CA ALA A 216 29.43 37.12 -5.79
C ALA A 216 28.85 35.74 -6.18
N GLN A 217 29.70 34.82 -6.59
CA GLN A 217 29.32 33.46 -6.96
C GLN A 217 28.86 32.67 -5.73
N GLU A 218 29.57 32.78 -4.62
CA GLU A 218 29.22 32.14 -3.37
C GLU A 218 27.87 32.61 -2.86
N ARG A 219 27.62 33.93 -2.88
CA ARG A 219 26.32 34.50 -2.50
C ARG A 219 25.20 34.00 -3.40
N ALA A 220 25.43 33.87 -4.69
CA ALA A 220 24.44 33.35 -5.63
C ALA A 220 24.10 31.86 -5.35
N GLU A 221 25.09 31.00 -5.04
CA GLU A 221 24.88 29.59 -4.70
C GLU A 221 24.08 29.44 -3.38
N TRP A 222 24.39 30.23 -2.34
CA TRP A 222 23.61 30.25 -1.09
C TRP A 222 22.17 30.74 -1.31
N ALA A 223 22.00 31.74 -2.19
CA ALA A 223 20.68 32.25 -2.53
C ALA A 223 19.85 31.20 -3.28
N GLN A 224 20.48 30.43 -4.20
CA GLN A 224 19.80 29.31 -4.87
C GLN A 224 19.36 28.24 -3.86
N LEU A 225 20.20 27.90 -2.87
CA LEU A 225 19.82 26.98 -1.80
C LEU A 225 18.64 27.51 -0.99
N ALA A 226 18.66 28.79 -0.60
CA ALA A 226 17.54 29.41 0.13
C ALA A 226 16.23 29.33 -0.68
N VAL A 227 16.29 29.60 -2.00
CA VAL A 227 15.13 29.47 -2.90
C VAL A 227 14.64 28.03 -2.97
N VAL A 228 15.53 27.04 -3.13
CA VAL A 228 15.14 25.61 -3.14
C VAL A 228 14.46 25.24 -1.82
N ALA A 229 15.00 25.65 -0.68
CA ALA A 229 14.38 25.39 0.63
C ALA A 229 13.01 26.08 0.78
N GLY A 230 12.88 27.35 0.34
CA GLY A 230 11.61 28.08 0.37
C GLY A 230 10.53 27.44 -0.51
N VAL A 231 10.88 27.06 -1.75
CA VAL A 231 9.95 26.34 -2.64
C VAL A 231 9.59 24.98 -2.05
N TRP A 232 10.54 24.27 -1.43
CA TRP A 232 10.26 22.97 -0.81
C TRP A 232 9.26 23.10 0.34
N ALA A 233 9.42 24.12 1.19
CA ALA A 233 8.46 24.42 2.26
C ALA A 233 7.06 24.70 1.70
N LEU A 234 6.97 25.46 0.60
CA LEU A 234 5.72 25.71 -0.11
C LEU A 234 5.10 24.44 -0.68
N LEU A 235 5.90 23.57 -1.29
CA LEU A 235 5.46 22.27 -1.84
C LEU A 235 4.94 21.34 -0.73
N ILE A 236 5.55 21.32 0.46
CA ILE A 236 5.04 20.57 1.61
C ILE A 236 3.66 21.08 2.01
N GLY A 237 3.49 22.39 2.13
CA GLY A 237 2.20 23.00 2.45
C GLY A 237 1.12 22.65 1.42
N THR A 238 1.46 22.73 0.13
CA THR A 238 0.58 22.36 -0.98
C THR A 238 0.20 20.89 -0.95
N GLY A 239 1.17 19.99 -0.79
CA GLY A 239 0.94 18.53 -0.77
C GLY A 239 0.13 18.05 0.44
N LEU A 240 0.20 18.79 1.56
CA LEU A 240 -0.62 18.54 2.76
C LEU A 240 -1.98 19.28 2.72
N GLY A 241 -2.21 20.15 1.75
CA GLY A 241 -3.42 20.98 1.69
C GLY A 241 -3.58 21.90 2.89
N SER A 242 -2.48 22.20 3.62
CA SER A 242 -2.51 22.99 4.85
C SER A 242 -2.32 24.47 4.55
N THR A 243 -3.37 25.28 4.76
CA THR A 243 -3.33 26.74 4.56
C THR A 243 -2.23 27.40 5.40
N GLY A 244 -2.04 26.97 6.65
CA GLY A 244 -0.99 27.49 7.53
C GLY A 244 0.41 27.20 7.01
N LEU A 245 0.68 25.95 6.55
CA LEU A 245 1.97 25.59 5.98
C LEU A 245 2.21 26.25 4.61
N ILE A 246 1.17 26.45 3.80
CA ILE A 246 1.28 27.22 2.55
C ILE A 246 1.69 28.67 2.86
N LEU A 247 1.08 29.30 3.86
CA LEU A 247 1.43 30.66 4.27
C LEU A 247 2.88 30.74 4.76
N ILE A 248 3.29 29.86 5.65
CA ILE A 248 4.69 29.76 6.14
C ILE A 248 5.65 29.53 4.98
N GLY A 249 5.36 28.57 4.10
CA GLY A 249 6.17 28.28 2.91
C GLY A 249 6.26 29.47 1.96
N SER A 250 5.17 30.20 1.76
CA SER A 250 5.14 31.44 0.96
C SER A 250 6.01 32.53 1.56
N LEU A 251 5.96 32.74 2.88
CA LEU A 251 6.83 33.70 3.58
C LEU A 251 8.30 33.30 3.45
N CYS A 252 8.62 32.01 3.64
CA CYS A 252 9.98 31.48 3.46
C CYS A 252 10.47 31.70 2.01
N PHE A 253 9.62 31.41 1.05
CA PHE A 253 9.96 31.63 -0.36
C PHE A 253 10.16 33.12 -0.71
N VAL A 254 9.30 34.02 -0.24
CA VAL A 254 9.45 35.47 -0.46
C VAL A 254 10.75 35.97 0.15
N ALA A 255 11.08 35.59 1.38
CA ALA A 255 12.35 35.94 2.00
C ALA A 255 13.55 35.43 1.21
N ALA A 256 13.50 34.19 0.73
CA ALA A 256 14.53 33.60 -0.12
C ALA A 256 14.63 34.30 -1.49
N ALA A 257 13.52 34.68 -2.09
CA ALA A 257 13.49 35.41 -3.35
C ALA A 257 14.10 36.82 -3.22
N ILE A 258 13.80 37.53 -2.14
CA ILE A 258 14.45 38.84 -1.85
C ILE A 258 15.96 38.63 -1.70
N TYR A 259 16.39 37.63 -0.93
CA TYR A 259 17.81 37.28 -0.81
C TYR A 259 18.45 36.90 -2.13
N ALA A 260 17.71 36.19 -3.02
CA ALA A 260 18.17 35.83 -4.36
C ALA A 260 18.32 37.05 -5.26
N VAL A 261 17.44 38.05 -5.20
CA VAL A 261 17.59 39.31 -5.94
C VAL A 261 18.88 40.03 -5.52
N MET A 262 19.13 40.12 -4.20
CA MET A 262 20.36 40.71 -3.63
C MET A 262 21.62 39.94 -4.06
N GLY A 263 21.51 38.60 -4.18
CA GLY A 263 22.58 37.68 -4.60
C GLY A 263 22.70 37.54 -6.13
N ARG A 264 22.01 38.35 -6.96
CA ARG A 264 21.95 38.25 -8.44
C ARG A 264 21.43 36.90 -8.95
N ALA A 265 20.56 36.20 -8.17
CA ALA A 265 19.92 34.97 -8.54
C ALA A 265 18.37 35.11 -8.65
N GLY A 266 17.84 36.32 -8.87
CA GLY A 266 16.40 36.59 -8.92
C GLY A 266 15.68 35.82 -10.03
N SER A 267 16.30 35.65 -11.20
CA SER A 267 15.74 34.83 -12.29
C SER A 267 15.60 33.36 -11.90
N PHE A 268 16.53 32.83 -11.09
CA PHE A 268 16.44 31.48 -10.56
C PHE A 268 15.22 31.32 -9.63
N ALA A 269 14.93 32.32 -8.77
CA ALA A 269 13.76 32.28 -7.90
C ALA A 269 12.46 32.29 -8.72
N ALA A 270 12.35 33.16 -9.73
CA ALA A 270 11.18 33.23 -10.60
C ALA A 270 10.96 31.89 -11.37
N LEU A 271 12.04 31.33 -11.94
CA LEU A 271 11.98 30.04 -12.63
C LEU A 271 11.63 28.88 -11.67
N SER A 272 12.16 28.87 -10.44
CA SER A 272 11.84 27.85 -9.46
C SER A 272 10.36 27.83 -9.09
N LEU A 273 9.76 29.00 -8.87
CA LEU A 273 8.33 29.12 -8.62
C LEU A 273 7.49 28.67 -9.82
N PHE A 274 7.85 29.14 -11.02
CA PHE A 274 7.16 28.75 -12.26
C PHE A 274 7.19 27.23 -12.47
N ILE A 275 8.35 26.59 -12.28
CA ILE A 275 8.53 25.14 -12.39
C ILE A 275 7.72 24.41 -11.30
N ALA A 276 7.69 24.92 -10.07
CA ALA A 276 6.88 24.34 -9.02
C ALA A 276 5.37 24.39 -9.35
N CYS A 277 4.90 25.51 -9.93
CA CYS A 277 3.50 25.61 -10.40
C CYS A 277 3.20 24.60 -11.52
N ILE A 278 4.11 24.42 -12.49
CA ILE A 278 3.94 23.39 -13.53
C ILE A 278 3.96 21.98 -12.90
N ALA A 279 4.84 21.73 -11.95
CA ALA A 279 5.01 20.41 -11.35
C ALA A 279 3.79 19.91 -10.60
N VAL A 280 2.92 20.79 -10.08
CA VAL A 280 1.68 20.39 -9.39
C VAL A 280 0.48 20.21 -10.33
N THR A 281 0.64 20.47 -11.63
CA THR A 281 -0.43 20.34 -12.62
C THR A 281 -1.03 18.93 -12.78
N PRO A 282 -0.40 17.79 -12.36
CA PRO A 282 -1.10 16.52 -12.33
C PRO A 282 -2.44 16.55 -11.59
N TYR A 283 -2.63 17.45 -10.62
CA TYR A 283 -3.92 17.60 -9.94
C TYR A 283 -5.03 18.19 -10.84
N LEU A 284 -4.70 18.78 -11.99
CA LEU A 284 -5.70 19.12 -13.00
C LEU A 284 -6.40 17.87 -13.54
N TYR A 285 -5.71 16.72 -13.54
CA TYR A 285 -6.34 15.44 -13.87
C TYR A 285 -7.50 15.14 -12.91
N VAL A 286 -7.29 15.24 -11.59
CA VAL A 286 -8.33 15.01 -10.58
C VAL A 286 -9.50 15.96 -10.81
N PHE A 287 -9.23 17.26 -11.01
CA PHE A 287 -10.25 18.28 -11.27
C PHE A 287 -11.08 18.00 -12.54
N ILE A 288 -10.44 17.56 -13.61
CA ILE A 288 -11.11 17.28 -14.89
C ILE A 288 -11.86 15.96 -14.81
N ARG A 289 -11.19 14.92 -14.29
CA ARG A 289 -11.68 13.55 -14.35
C ARG A 289 -12.81 13.29 -13.37
N SER A 290 -12.80 13.90 -12.19
CA SER A 290 -13.89 13.79 -11.20
C SER A 290 -15.26 14.19 -11.78
N ALA A 291 -15.29 15.19 -12.68
CA ALA A 291 -16.51 15.62 -13.35
C ALA A 291 -17.02 14.65 -14.43
N GLN A 292 -16.21 13.67 -14.86
CA GLN A 292 -16.59 12.67 -15.85
C GLN A 292 -17.11 11.39 -15.19
N ASN A 293 -17.20 11.35 -13.86
CA ASN A 293 -17.71 10.25 -13.04
C ASN A 293 -17.16 8.87 -13.43
N PRO A 294 -15.84 8.64 -13.35
CA PRO A 294 -15.27 7.32 -13.62
C PRO A 294 -15.75 6.29 -12.58
N PRO A 295 -15.66 4.97 -12.86
CA PRO A 295 -16.11 3.91 -11.95
C PRO A 295 -15.51 4.00 -10.54
N ILE A 296 -14.27 4.51 -10.40
CA ILE A 296 -13.61 4.81 -9.12
C ILE A 296 -13.41 6.33 -9.08
N ASN A 297 -14.11 7.03 -8.19
CA ASN A 297 -14.13 8.50 -8.16
C ASN A 297 -14.19 9.03 -6.72
N GLU A 298 -13.10 8.90 -5.97
CA GLU A 298 -13.03 9.43 -4.59
C GLU A 298 -12.96 10.96 -4.50
N ALA A 299 -13.12 11.66 -5.62
CA ALA A 299 -13.20 13.10 -5.72
C ALA A 299 -14.53 13.58 -6.35
N ALA A 300 -15.60 12.76 -6.26
CA ALA A 300 -16.88 13.13 -6.85
C ALA A 300 -17.50 14.36 -6.18
N PRO A 301 -17.74 15.51 -6.89
CA PRO A 301 -18.31 16.69 -6.30
C PRO A 301 -19.82 16.52 -6.04
N ALA A 302 -20.34 17.20 -5.02
CA ALA A 302 -21.77 17.20 -4.72
C ALA A 302 -22.62 17.79 -5.87
N VAL A 303 -22.10 18.84 -6.51
CA VAL A 303 -22.69 19.49 -7.69
C VAL A 303 -21.56 19.79 -8.66
N TYR A 304 -21.81 19.67 -9.96
CA TYR A 304 -20.78 19.88 -11.00
C TYR A 304 -20.56 21.36 -11.35
N ASP A 305 -20.74 22.28 -10.40
CA ASP A 305 -20.29 23.67 -10.53
C ASP A 305 -18.80 23.86 -10.18
N LEU A 306 -18.23 24.99 -10.55
CA LEU A 306 -16.80 25.26 -10.36
C LEU A 306 -16.40 25.27 -8.88
N ALA A 307 -17.22 25.86 -8.00
CA ALA A 307 -16.89 25.98 -6.57
C ALA A 307 -16.85 24.61 -5.90
N ARG A 308 -17.87 23.78 -6.12
CA ARG A 308 -17.96 22.43 -5.53
C ARG A 308 -16.90 21.47 -6.08
N ARG A 309 -16.53 21.63 -7.33
CA ARG A 309 -15.43 20.87 -7.91
C ARG A 309 -14.07 21.23 -7.30
N LEU A 310 -13.87 22.52 -6.98
CA LEU A 310 -12.68 22.97 -6.27
C LEU A 310 -12.68 22.49 -4.81
N ASP A 311 -13.83 22.53 -4.13
CA ASP A 311 -13.97 21.99 -2.78
C ASP A 311 -13.60 20.49 -2.75
N ALA A 312 -14.17 19.67 -3.65
CA ALA A 312 -13.87 18.25 -3.74
C ALA A 312 -12.39 17.98 -4.03
N LEU A 313 -11.76 18.76 -4.93
CA LEU A 313 -10.32 18.68 -5.16
C LEU A 313 -9.51 18.98 -3.89
N LEU A 314 -9.88 20.03 -3.16
CA LEU A 314 -9.19 20.40 -1.91
C LEU A 314 -9.38 19.35 -0.83
N ASP A 315 -10.55 18.72 -0.73
CA ASP A 315 -10.83 17.65 0.22
C ASP A 315 -9.97 16.42 -0.06
N VAL A 316 -9.79 16.06 -1.33
CA VAL A 316 -8.88 14.97 -1.75
C VAL A 316 -7.43 15.30 -1.40
N ILE A 317 -6.95 16.52 -1.71
CA ILE A 317 -5.58 16.95 -1.37
C ILE A 317 -5.36 16.96 0.14
N ARG A 318 -6.34 17.45 0.91
CA ARG A 318 -6.33 17.51 2.38
C ARG A 318 -6.51 16.15 3.05
N ARG A 319 -6.92 15.14 2.30
CA ARG A 319 -7.30 13.83 2.85
C ARG A 319 -8.43 13.94 3.87
N ALA A 320 -9.45 14.79 3.59
CA ALA A 320 -10.55 15.08 4.51
C ALA A 320 -11.30 13.81 4.96
N GLN A 321 -11.32 12.78 4.10
CA GLN A 321 -11.88 11.47 4.40
C GLN A 321 -11.16 10.75 5.57
N TYR A 322 -9.87 11.03 5.77
CA TYR A 322 -9.07 10.43 6.83
C TYR A 322 -8.68 11.52 7.82
N PRO A 323 -9.36 11.62 8.99
CA PRO A 323 -9.02 12.64 9.98
C PRO A 323 -7.53 12.57 10.34
N PRO A 324 -6.80 13.70 10.22
CA PRO A 324 -5.36 13.68 10.49
C PRO A 324 -5.14 13.35 11.96
N ARG A 325 -4.35 12.31 12.21
CA ARG A 325 -3.86 12.03 13.56
C ARG A 325 -2.84 13.12 13.91
N THR A 326 -3.01 13.73 15.08
CA THR A 326 -1.99 14.65 15.55
C THR A 326 -0.80 13.86 16.14
N PRO A 327 0.44 14.33 15.98
CA PRO A 327 1.60 13.64 16.59
C PRO A 327 1.57 13.62 18.12
N LEU A 328 0.67 14.39 18.74
CA LEU A 328 0.59 14.58 20.19
C LEU A 328 -0.53 13.75 20.85
N ASP A 329 -1.50 13.27 20.09
CA ASP A 329 -2.62 12.48 20.61
C ASP A 329 -2.22 11.03 20.91
N ASP A 330 -2.98 10.38 21.79
CA ASP A 330 -3.02 8.93 21.86
C ASP A 330 -3.84 8.40 20.67
N PRO A 331 -3.26 7.69 19.69
CA PRO A 331 -3.97 7.21 18.52
C PRO A 331 -4.87 5.99 18.80
N THR A 332 -4.81 5.41 19.99
CA THR A 332 -5.62 4.22 20.36
C THR A 332 -7.02 4.60 20.80
N VAL A 333 -7.26 5.89 21.08
CA VAL A 333 -8.57 6.44 21.45
C VAL A 333 -8.98 7.52 20.46
N PRO A 334 -10.27 7.89 20.38
CA PRO A 334 -10.74 8.96 19.51
C PRO A 334 -10.04 10.30 19.78
N HIS A 335 -9.86 11.11 18.72
CA HIS A 335 -9.41 12.48 18.86
C HIS A 335 -10.50 13.32 19.54
N GLY A 336 -10.12 14.17 20.49
CA GLY A 336 -11.06 15.04 21.19
C GLY A 336 -10.51 15.58 22.50
N PRO A 337 -11.33 16.34 23.25
CA PRO A 337 -10.91 16.95 24.54
C PRO A 337 -10.49 15.92 25.59
N ASP A 338 -11.04 14.72 25.53
CA ASP A 338 -10.77 13.63 26.47
C ASP A 338 -9.58 12.75 26.05
N ASN A 339 -8.90 13.07 24.92
CA ASN A 339 -7.74 12.33 24.51
C ASN A 339 -6.57 12.59 25.48
N PRO A 340 -6.00 11.53 26.12
CA PRO A 340 -4.98 11.70 27.16
C PRO A 340 -3.63 12.17 26.61
N GLY A 341 -3.46 12.25 25.31
CA GLY A 341 -2.21 12.57 24.65
C GLY A 341 -1.24 11.38 24.56
N ARG A 342 -0.24 11.54 23.70
CA ARG A 342 0.78 10.53 23.42
C ARG A 342 1.74 10.38 24.60
N THR A 343 1.78 9.19 25.20
CA THR A 343 2.69 8.89 26.31
C THR A 343 4.08 8.47 25.83
N LEU A 344 5.10 8.59 26.69
CA LEU A 344 6.44 8.05 26.39
C LEU A 344 6.43 6.53 26.24
N GLY A 345 5.55 5.83 26.97
CA GLY A 345 5.37 4.39 26.82
C GLY A 345 4.87 4.01 25.43
N LEU A 346 3.84 4.71 24.92
CA LEU A 346 3.35 4.52 23.56
C LEU A 346 4.43 4.85 22.52
N LEU A 347 5.18 5.93 22.71
CA LEU A 347 6.29 6.29 21.83
C LEU A 347 7.35 5.19 21.79
N ALA A 348 7.70 4.60 22.95
CA ALA A 348 8.65 3.50 23.02
C ALA A 348 8.14 2.24 22.27
N ILE A 349 6.84 1.95 22.34
CA ILE A 349 6.22 0.85 21.57
C ILE A 349 6.33 1.12 20.07
N GLN A 350 6.03 2.33 19.61
CA GLN A 350 6.11 2.70 18.20
C GLN A 350 7.55 2.62 17.65
N PHE A 351 8.54 2.98 18.46
CA PHE A 351 9.95 2.71 18.14
C PHE A 351 10.26 1.21 18.17
N GLY A 352 9.63 0.45 19.05
CA GLY A 352 9.71 -1.01 19.10
C GLY A 352 9.22 -1.65 17.80
N ASP A 353 8.10 -1.19 17.26
CA ASP A 353 7.56 -1.62 15.97
C ASP A 353 8.53 -1.29 14.82
N TYR A 354 9.06 -0.07 14.78
CA TYR A 354 10.08 0.31 13.79
C TYR A 354 11.34 -0.56 13.85
N ILE A 355 11.82 -0.88 15.06
CA ILE A 355 12.98 -1.78 15.25
C ILE A 355 12.62 -3.20 14.79
N GLU A 356 11.43 -3.68 15.07
CA GLU A 356 10.96 -4.98 14.58
C GLU A 356 10.92 -4.99 13.05
N TYR A 357 10.32 -3.98 12.42
CA TYR A 357 10.34 -3.79 10.96
C TYR A 357 11.76 -3.78 10.40
N PHE A 358 12.69 -3.12 11.08
CA PHE A 358 14.10 -3.12 10.69
C PHE A 358 14.75 -4.51 10.78
N THR A 359 14.42 -5.31 11.81
CA THR A 359 15.04 -6.64 11.98
C THR A 359 14.69 -7.61 10.86
N TRP A 360 13.47 -7.59 10.39
CA TRP A 360 13.04 -8.52 9.35
C TRP A 360 13.45 -8.14 7.93
N GLN A 361 14.02 -6.93 7.72
CA GLN A 361 14.47 -6.51 6.39
C GLN A 361 15.51 -7.44 5.77
N TRP A 362 16.26 -8.15 6.60
CA TRP A 362 17.42 -8.93 6.19
C TRP A 362 17.15 -10.42 6.07
N ALA A 363 16.10 -10.94 6.71
CA ALA A 363 15.84 -12.36 6.82
C ALA A 363 14.37 -12.67 7.19
N LYS A 364 13.38 -12.10 6.48
CA LYS A 364 11.95 -12.25 6.81
C LYS A 364 11.47 -13.69 6.83
N SER A 365 12.00 -14.56 5.94
CA SER A 365 11.64 -15.98 5.89
C SER A 365 12.26 -16.82 7.00
N ALA A 366 13.25 -16.28 7.72
CA ALA A 366 13.89 -16.98 8.83
C ALA A 366 13.05 -16.84 10.11
N THR A 367 13.23 -17.80 11.03
CA THR A 367 12.64 -17.69 12.37
C THR A 367 13.27 -16.51 13.13
N ARG A 368 12.53 -15.95 14.09
CA ARG A 368 12.94 -14.76 14.84
C ARG A 368 14.30 -14.89 15.53
N TRP A 369 14.61 -16.08 16.01
CA TRP A 369 15.93 -16.38 16.63
C TRP A 369 17.10 -16.15 15.67
N PHE A 370 16.89 -16.32 14.36
CA PHE A 370 17.90 -16.04 13.34
C PHE A 370 17.80 -14.61 12.79
N GLN A 371 16.61 -14.02 12.77
CA GLN A 371 16.43 -12.64 12.29
C GLN A 371 17.26 -11.63 13.10
N VAL A 372 17.22 -11.71 14.45
CA VAL A 372 17.91 -10.76 15.32
C VAL A 372 19.44 -10.80 15.15
N PRO A 373 20.14 -11.95 15.24
CA PRO A 373 21.58 -12.01 14.98
C PRO A 373 21.98 -11.51 13.58
N ILE A 374 21.21 -11.84 12.56
CA ILE A 374 21.46 -11.36 11.18
C ILE A 374 21.30 -9.84 11.12
N ALA A 375 20.25 -9.28 11.71
CA ALA A 375 20.03 -7.84 11.77
C ALA A 375 21.19 -7.13 12.50
N LEU A 376 21.71 -7.68 13.59
CA LEU A 376 22.86 -7.12 14.32
C LEU A 376 24.12 -7.08 13.44
N ILE A 377 24.35 -8.09 12.58
CA ILE A 377 25.45 -8.06 11.60
C ILE A 377 25.27 -6.86 10.65
N PHE A 378 24.07 -6.66 10.11
CA PHE A 378 23.77 -5.54 9.22
C PHE A 378 23.78 -4.19 9.95
N VAL A 379 23.43 -4.15 11.25
CA VAL A 379 23.60 -2.96 12.08
C VAL A 379 25.10 -2.61 12.18
N ALA A 380 25.95 -3.57 12.51
CA ALA A 380 27.39 -3.35 12.63
C ALA A 380 28.04 -2.90 11.30
N LEU A 381 27.63 -3.54 10.19
CA LEU A 381 28.10 -3.15 8.84
C LEU A 381 27.62 -1.76 8.48
N GLY A 382 26.34 -1.42 8.71
CA GLY A 382 25.78 -0.10 8.45
C GLY A 382 26.48 1.01 9.24
N LEU A 383 26.74 0.80 10.53
CA LEU A 383 27.49 1.74 11.34
C LEU A 383 28.92 1.95 10.79
N ARG A 384 29.64 0.86 10.45
CA ARG A 384 31.00 0.96 9.86
C ARG A 384 30.99 1.74 8.56
N GLY A 385 30.04 1.46 7.67
CA GLY A 385 29.90 2.15 6.40
C GLY A 385 29.55 3.62 6.57
N SER A 386 28.59 3.94 7.44
CA SER A 386 28.19 5.31 7.77
C SER A 386 29.37 6.12 8.32
N PHE A 387 30.13 5.59 9.28
CA PHE A 387 31.32 6.27 9.82
C PHE A 387 32.43 6.46 8.76
N ALA A 388 32.65 5.48 7.90
CA ALA A 388 33.60 5.59 6.81
C ALA A 388 33.19 6.68 5.81
N GLN A 389 31.91 6.70 5.42
CA GLN A 389 31.38 7.73 4.53
C GLN A 389 31.51 9.13 5.13
N ARG A 390 31.16 9.30 6.42
CA ARG A 390 31.29 10.58 7.11
C ARG A 390 32.71 11.14 7.06
N ARG A 391 33.72 10.26 7.21
CA ARG A 391 35.14 10.67 7.16
C ARG A 391 35.61 11.01 5.76
N ALA A 392 35.12 10.29 4.77
CA ALA A 392 35.57 10.44 3.38
C ALA A 392 34.78 11.49 2.59
N ASP A 393 33.45 11.57 2.79
CA ASP A 393 32.54 12.49 2.10
C ASP A 393 31.39 12.92 3.05
N ALA A 394 31.67 13.94 3.84
CA ALA A 394 30.71 14.44 4.82
C ALA A 394 29.39 14.92 4.16
N SER A 395 29.45 15.52 2.96
CA SER A 395 28.24 16.00 2.27
C SER A 395 27.34 14.84 1.83
N ALA A 396 27.91 13.79 1.23
CA ALA A 396 27.16 12.59 0.87
C ALA A 396 26.66 11.83 2.10
N TRP A 397 27.41 11.87 3.21
CA TRP A 397 26.94 11.32 4.48
C TRP A 397 25.72 12.08 5.01
N TRP A 398 25.72 13.42 5.00
CA TRP A 398 24.58 14.22 5.42
C TRP A 398 23.34 13.99 4.55
N LEU A 399 23.51 13.72 3.24
CA LEU A 399 22.41 13.30 2.36
C LEU A 399 21.72 12.03 2.88
N LEU A 400 22.50 10.95 3.06
CA LEU A 400 21.96 9.67 3.49
C LEU A 400 21.49 9.71 4.95
N PHE A 401 22.21 10.43 5.84
CA PHE A 401 21.83 10.56 7.24
C PHE A 401 20.48 11.30 7.40
N ALA A 402 20.29 12.41 6.69
CA ALA A 402 19.03 13.14 6.73
C ALA A 402 17.88 12.31 6.14
N LEU A 403 18.12 11.59 5.03
CA LEU A 403 17.12 10.65 4.50
C LEU A 403 16.74 9.58 5.53
N PHE A 404 17.74 8.92 6.15
CA PHE A 404 17.51 7.90 7.17
C PHE A 404 16.72 8.44 8.36
N MET A 405 17.14 9.58 8.89
CA MET A 405 16.50 10.19 10.07
C MET A 405 15.07 10.65 9.78
N VAL A 406 14.83 11.27 8.64
CA VAL A 406 13.49 11.80 8.30
C VAL A 406 12.53 10.68 7.93
N THR A 407 12.96 9.71 7.12
CA THR A 407 12.10 8.59 6.67
C THR A 407 12.06 7.41 7.65
N GLY A 408 12.85 7.42 8.69
CA GLY A 408 12.82 6.49 9.82
C GLY A 408 12.26 7.18 11.07
N VAL A 409 13.14 7.72 11.89
CA VAL A 409 12.81 8.37 13.19
C VAL A 409 11.74 9.47 13.02
N GLY A 410 11.89 10.33 12.03
CA GLY A 410 10.94 11.42 11.75
C GLY A 410 9.52 10.90 11.46
N LEU A 411 9.41 9.82 10.71
CA LEU A 411 8.10 9.22 10.43
C LEU A 411 7.49 8.54 11.66
N VAL A 412 8.26 7.87 12.52
CA VAL A 412 7.73 7.35 13.79
C VAL A 412 7.12 8.48 14.63
N LEU A 413 7.81 9.63 14.66
CA LEU A 413 7.34 10.79 15.41
C LEU A 413 6.09 11.42 14.80
N TYR A 414 6.07 11.57 13.47
CA TYR A 414 5.02 12.28 12.73
C TYR A 414 3.74 11.45 12.53
N MET A 415 3.88 10.18 12.08
CA MET A 415 2.73 9.36 11.70
C MET A 415 1.90 8.88 12.89
N ASN A 416 2.52 8.79 14.07
CA ASN A 416 1.84 8.42 15.31
C ASN A 416 0.92 7.19 15.11
N PHE A 417 1.49 6.09 14.58
CA PHE A 417 0.76 4.86 14.33
C PHE A 417 0.21 4.26 15.62
N ARG A 418 -0.91 3.58 15.52
CA ARG A 418 -1.44 2.73 16.59
C ARG A 418 -0.46 1.59 16.89
N PRO A 419 -0.55 0.96 18.07
CA PRO A 419 0.26 -0.23 18.38
C PRO A 419 0.17 -1.28 17.29
N GLY A 420 1.29 -1.97 17.05
CA GLY A 420 1.46 -2.93 15.97
C GLY A 420 0.46 -4.06 15.98
N PHE A 421 0.26 -4.63 14.81
CA PHE A 421 -0.57 -5.80 14.57
C PHE A 421 0.15 -7.04 15.12
N GLY A 422 -0.34 -7.61 16.18
CA GLY A 422 0.15 -8.85 16.78
C GLY A 422 0.96 -8.66 18.06
N ARG A 423 2.22 -8.17 18.01
CA ARG A 423 3.14 -8.26 19.16
C ARG A 423 2.73 -7.47 20.38
N TRP A 424 2.24 -6.25 20.19
CA TRP A 424 1.88 -5.34 21.28
C TRP A 424 0.39 -5.24 21.49
N PHE A 425 -0.37 -6.09 20.77
CA PHE A 425 -1.82 -6.09 20.80
C PHE A 425 -2.37 -6.23 22.23
N ASP A 426 -1.84 -7.19 22.99
CA ASP A 426 -2.33 -7.52 24.35
C ASP A 426 -1.96 -6.47 25.42
N LEU A 427 -1.09 -5.50 25.09
CA LEU A 427 -0.76 -4.40 26.00
C LEU A 427 -1.86 -3.34 26.10
N TYR A 428 -2.83 -3.37 25.20
CA TYR A 428 -3.94 -2.43 25.19
C TYR A 428 -5.24 -3.14 25.47
N PRO A 429 -6.19 -2.47 26.19
CA PRO A 429 -7.48 -3.07 26.54
C PRO A 429 -8.25 -3.50 25.30
N ALA A 430 -9.10 -4.51 25.45
CA ALA A 430 -10.08 -4.88 24.43
C ALA A 430 -10.95 -3.66 24.09
N GLY A 431 -11.10 -3.35 22.81
CA GLY A 431 -11.83 -2.17 22.33
C GLY A 431 -10.95 -0.97 22.01
N SER A 432 -9.66 -0.95 22.39
CA SER A 432 -8.72 0.05 21.90
C SER A 432 -8.49 -0.08 20.40
N ASN A 433 -8.27 1.04 19.72
CA ASN A 433 -7.97 1.03 18.30
C ASN A 433 -6.53 0.55 18.03
N HIS A 434 -6.39 -0.50 17.24
CA HIS A 434 -5.12 -1.04 16.75
C HIS A 434 -4.91 -0.76 15.27
N GLU A 435 -3.66 -0.88 14.76
CA GLU A 435 -3.45 -0.92 13.31
C GLU A 435 -4.01 -2.22 12.73
N VAL A 436 -4.53 -2.12 11.51
CA VAL A 436 -5.15 -3.26 10.80
C VAL A 436 -4.14 -4.06 9.98
N ARG A 437 -2.95 -3.50 9.75
CA ARG A 437 -1.82 -4.14 9.07
C ARG A 437 -0.49 -3.54 9.53
N GLU A 438 0.59 -4.21 9.20
CA GLU A 438 1.94 -3.69 9.40
C GLU A 438 2.16 -2.42 8.55
N ARG A 439 2.91 -1.46 9.09
CA ARG A 439 3.15 -0.14 8.48
C ARG A 439 4.59 0.06 8.01
N ASP A 440 5.32 -1.02 7.80
CA ASP A 440 6.73 -1.01 7.43
C ASP A 440 7.03 -0.30 6.09
N TYR A 441 6.09 -0.32 5.15
CA TYR A 441 6.23 0.31 3.84
C TYR A 441 6.42 1.84 3.89
N PHE A 442 5.97 2.52 4.93
CA PHE A 442 6.27 3.95 5.11
C PHE A 442 7.76 4.21 5.35
N PHE A 443 8.46 3.24 5.92
CA PHE A 443 9.88 3.35 6.30
C PHE A 443 10.84 2.82 5.24
N VAL A 444 10.35 2.42 4.07
CA VAL A 444 11.11 1.73 3.01
C VAL A 444 12.42 2.45 2.66
N VAL A 445 12.43 3.79 2.60
CA VAL A 445 13.63 4.58 2.26
C VAL A 445 14.70 4.47 3.35
N SER A 446 14.31 4.48 4.64
CA SER A 446 15.25 4.30 5.75
C SER A 446 15.95 2.95 5.71
N PHE A 447 15.22 1.90 5.33
CA PHE A 447 15.77 0.54 5.19
C PHE A 447 16.73 0.45 3.99
N ILE A 448 16.37 1.04 2.85
CA ILE A 448 17.25 1.13 1.69
C ILE A 448 18.55 1.84 2.07
N VAL A 449 18.47 3.03 2.70
CA VAL A 449 19.65 3.80 3.11
C VAL A 449 20.56 2.98 4.03
N TRP A 450 19.98 2.23 4.97
CA TRP A 450 20.79 1.35 5.82
C TRP A 450 21.47 0.25 5.02
N GLY A 451 20.80 -0.34 4.04
CA GLY A 451 21.39 -1.28 3.08
C GLY A 451 22.59 -0.71 2.33
N LEU A 452 22.46 0.56 1.89
CA LEU A 452 23.57 1.28 1.24
C LEU A 452 24.78 1.41 2.17
N TRP A 453 24.57 1.80 3.44
CA TRP A 453 25.64 1.87 4.44
C TRP A 453 26.21 0.49 4.78
N ALA A 454 25.37 -0.55 4.87
CA ALA A 454 25.85 -1.91 5.11
C ALA A 454 26.78 -2.38 3.98
N GLY A 455 26.45 -2.08 2.72
CA GLY A 455 27.33 -2.34 1.58
C GLY A 455 28.65 -1.58 1.63
N MET A 456 28.62 -0.30 2.02
CA MET A 456 29.85 0.46 2.30
C MET A 456 30.67 -0.18 3.42
N GLY A 457 30.00 -0.73 4.45
CA GLY A 457 30.65 -1.47 5.55
C GLY A 457 31.35 -2.74 5.06
N LEU A 458 30.79 -3.42 4.07
CA LEU A 458 31.46 -4.59 3.41
C LEU A 458 32.76 -4.17 2.72
N VAL A 459 32.78 -2.99 2.07
CA VAL A 459 34.01 -2.47 1.47
C VAL A 459 35.09 -2.21 2.51
N VAL A 460 34.71 -1.58 3.64
CA VAL A 460 35.63 -1.34 4.77
C VAL A 460 36.15 -2.66 5.35
N LEU A 461 35.29 -3.67 5.46
CA LEU A 461 35.68 -5.00 5.90
C LEU A 461 36.65 -5.65 4.91
N ALA A 462 36.32 -5.66 3.62
CA ALA A 462 37.17 -6.22 2.57
C ALA A 462 38.52 -5.51 2.48
N ARG A 463 38.57 -4.18 2.58
CA ARG A 463 39.79 -3.41 2.64
C ARG A 463 40.66 -3.83 3.83
N GLY A 464 40.09 -3.92 5.03
CA GLY A 464 40.79 -4.36 6.22
C GLY A 464 41.35 -5.78 6.15
N LEU A 465 40.69 -6.67 5.38
CA LEU A 465 41.21 -8.02 5.11
C LEU A 465 42.35 -7.99 4.06
N ILE A 466 42.28 -7.11 3.05
CA ILE A 466 43.36 -6.94 2.06
C ILE A 466 44.62 -6.38 2.67
N GLU A 467 44.50 -5.44 3.59
CA GLU A 467 45.64 -4.80 4.27
C GLU A 467 46.35 -5.75 5.27
N ARG A 468 45.72 -6.85 5.66
CA ARG A 468 46.34 -7.87 6.53
C ARG A 468 47.16 -8.86 5.70
N ALA A 469 48.30 -9.29 6.25
CA ALA A 469 49.16 -10.27 5.60
C ALA A 469 48.58 -11.71 5.66
N GLY A 470 48.94 -12.56 4.69
CA GLY A 470 48.66 -13.99 4.71
C GLY A 470 47.30 -14.43 4.18
N ALA A 471 46.71 -15.49 4.78
CA ALA A 471 45.48 -16.15 4.30
C ALA A 471 44.23 -15.25 4.35
N LEU A 472 44.16 -14.29 5.28
CA LEU A 472 43.02 -13.41 5.47
C LEU A 472 42.74 -12.53 4.24
N ARG A 473 43.77 -12.15 3.49
CA ARG A 473 43.59 -11.41 2.23
C ARG A 473 42.71 -12.16 1.22
N ARG A 474 42.79 -13.50 1.20
CA ARG A 474 42.02 -14.34 0.27
C ARG A 474 40.52 -14.34 0.62
N LEU A 475 40.13 -13.95 1.84
CA LEU A 475 38.73 -13.86 2.27
C LEU A 475 38.06 -12.54 1.87
N ALA A 476 38.79 -11.54 1.37
CA ALA A 476 38.21 -10.24 0.99
C ALA A 476 37.04 -10.35 -0.01
N PRO A 477 37.08 -11.18 -1.07
CA PRO A 477 35.94 -11.36 -1.96
C PRO A 477 34.74 -12.01 -1.26
N ALA A 478 34.96 -12.93 -0.30
CA ALA A 478 33.90 -13.59 0.45
C ALA A 478 33.08 -12.62 1.32
N ALA A 479 33.65 -11.47 1.73
CA ALA A 479 32.89 -10.45 2.43
C ALA A 479 31.66 -9.98 1.66
N PHE A 480 31.73 -9.93 0.31
CA PHE A 480 30.61 -9.52 -0.53
C PHE A 480 29.51 -10.59 -0.65
N MET A 481 29.77 -11.86 -0.28
CA MET A 481 28.73 -12.88 -0.22
C MET A 481 27.63 -12.53 0.80
N LEU A 482 27.95 -11.72 1.82
CA LEU A 482 26.94 -11.22 2.76
C LEU A 482 25.87 -10.36 2.08
N ALA A 483 26.14 -9.77 0.92
CA ALA A 483 25.14 -9.04 0.15
C ALA A 483 24.05 -9.95 -0.47
N ALA A 484 24.32 -11.26 -0.58
CA ALA A 484 23.34 -12.25 -1.04
C ALA A 484 22.42 -12.77 0.09
N VAL A 485 22.71 -12.46 1.36
CA VAL A 485 21.92 -12.93 2.51
C VAL A 485 20.46 -12.48 2.44
N PRO A 486 20.12 -11.17 2.24
CA PRO A 486 18.75 -10.77 2.11
C PRO A 486 18.07 -11.37 0.87
N LEU A 487 18.80 -11.51 -0.24
CA LEU A 487 18.28 -12.16 -1.45
C LEU A 487 17.84 -13.61 -1.16
N ALA A 488 18.65 -14.37 -0.43
CA ALA A 488 18.34 -15.77 -0.09
C ALA A 488 17.24 -15.90 0.97
N LEU A 489 17.33 -15.09 2.04
CA LEU A 489 16.47 -15.23 3.23
C LEU A 489 15.16 -14.41 3.16
N ASN A 490 14.98 -13.58 2.14
CA ASN A 490 13.71 -12.92 1.88
C ASN A 490 12.96 -13.53 0.67
N TRP A 491 13.58 -14.42 -0.11
CA TRP A 491 13.02 -14.91 -1.37
C TRP A 491 11.59 -15.43 -1.23
N SER A 492 11.34 -16.34 -0.29
CA SER A 492 10.02 -16.93 -0.11
C SER A 492 9.00 -15.98 0.48
N ALA A 493 9.41 -15.03 1.32
CA ALA A 493 8.50 -14.04 1.91
C ALA A 493 8.19 -12.87 0.98
N ALA A 494 9.16 -12.45 0.13
CA ALA A 494 8.98 -11.33 -0.78
C ALA A 494 8.38 -11.74 -2.14
N SER A 495 8.50 -13.04 -2.53
CA SER A 495 7.94 -13.52 -3.78
C SER A 495 6.41 -13.50 -3.73
N ARG A 496 5.81 -12.84 -4.71
CA ARG A 496 4.35 -12.86 -4.95
C ARG A 496 3.94 -13.91 -5.98
N ARG A 497 4.91 -14.66 -6.54
CA ARG A 497 4.67 -15.66 -7.59
C ARG A 497 4.69 -17.10 -7.09
N HIS A 498 5.49 -17.41 -6.09
CA HIS A 498 5.85 -18.80 -5.73
C HIS A 498 5.16 -19.30 -4.45
N GLY A 499 4.25 -18.51 -3.87
CA GLY A 499 3.44 -18.94 -2.72
C GLY A 499 2.15 -19.65 -3.15
N PRO A 500 1.52 -20.42 -2.26
CA PRO A 500 0.20 -21.01 -2.51
C PRO A 500 -0.89 -19.95 -2.68
N ASP A 501 -0.65 -18.74 -2.22
CA ASP A 501 -1.52 -17.56 -2.27
C ASP A 501 -1.23 -16.63 -3.45
N ALA A 502 -0.42 -17.05 -4.42
CA ALA A 502 -0.01 -16.19 -5.55
C ALA A 502 -1.18 -15.61 -6.37
N THR A 503 -2.31 -16.31 -6.45
CA THR A 503 -3.54 -15.86 -7.13
C THR A 503 -4.71 -15.65 -6.15
N LEU A 504 -4.47 -15.72 -4.85
CA LEU A 504 -5.54 -15.74 -3.84
C LEU A 504 -6.46 -14.51 -3.92
N ALA A 505 -5.92 -13.31 -4.13
CA ALA A 505 -6.74 -12.10 -4.21
C ALA A 505 -7.69 -12.13 -5.43
N ALA A 506 -7.21 -12.63 -6.57
CA ALA A 506 -8.03 -12.80 -7.79
C ALA A 506 -9.10 -13.89 -7.62
N ASP A 507 -8.71 -15.03 -7.04
CA ASP A 507 -9.64 -16.15 -6.81
C ASP A 507 -10.68 -15.80 -5.75
N PHE A 508 -10.29 -15.09 -4.69
CA PHE A 508 -11.20 -14.58 -3.67
C PHE A 508 -12.21 -13.59 -4.25
N ALA A 509 -11.76 -12.66 -5.10
CA ALA A 509 -12.63 -11.72 -5.79
C ALA A 509 -13.64 -12.46 -6.69
N TYR A 510 -13.17 -13.45 -7.46
CA TYR A 510 -14.03 -14.30 -8.28
C TYR A 510 -15.07 -15.03 -7.42
N ASN A 511 -14.65 -15.65 -6.32
CA ASN A 511 -15.51 -16.42 -5.43
C ASN A 511 -16.58 -15.52 -4.77
N LEU A 512 -16.15 -14.37 -4.25
CA LEU A 512 -17.04 -13.45 -3.55
C LEU A 512 -18.09 -12.83 -4.50
N LEU A 513 -17.69 -12.39 -5.70
CA LEU A 513 -18.63 -11.90 -6.71
C LEU A 513 -19.63 -12.98 -7.16
N ASN A 514 -19.17 -14.23 -7.28
CA ASN A 514 -20.04 -15.35 -7.65
C ASN A 514 -20.88 -15.91 -6.48
N THR A 515 -20.68 -15.42 -5.26
CA THR A 515 -21.59 -15.68 -4.14
C THR A 515 -22.95 -14.97 -4.33
N ALA A 516 -22.93 -13.80 -5.00
CA ALA A 516 -24.14 -13.03 -5.26
C ALA A 516 -24.86 -13.53 -6.53
N PRO A 517 -26.20 -13.71 -6.49
CA PRO A 517 -27.01 -13.95 -7.69
C PRO A 517 -26.88 -12.79 -8.71
N PRO A 518 -27.32 -13.00 -9.98
CA PRO A 518 -27.31 -11.94 -10.99
C PRO A 518 -28.01 -10.66 -10.53
N TYR A 519 -27.39 -9.50 -10.84
CA TYR A 519 -27.82 -8.16 -10.43
C TYR A 519 -27.91 -7.95 -8.90
N GLY A 520 -27.23 -8.80 -8.12
CA GLY A 520 -27.23 -8.69 -6.65
C GLY A 520 -26.49 -7.45 -6.15
N ILE A 521 -26.88 -6.99 -4.95
CA ILE A 521 -26.15 -6.02 -4.15
C ILE A 521 -25.27 -6.82 -3.21
N LEU A 522 -23.95 -6.62 -3.27
CA LEU A 522 -22.96 -7.31 -2.43
C LEU A 522 -22.32 -6.32 -1.49
N PHE A 523 -22.66 -6.41 -0.20
CA PHE A 523 -22.01 -5.61 0.83
C PHE A 523 -20.66 -6.21 1.21
N THR A 524 -19.61 -5.39 1.16
CA THR A 524 -18.24 -5.65 1.62
C THR A 524 -17.89 -4.66 2.73
N TYR A 525 -16.73 -4.80 3.38
CA TYR A 525 -16.42 -3.94 4.51
C TYR A 525 -15.20 -3.03 4.28
N GLY A 526 -14.12 -3.56 3.74
CA GLY A 526 -12.86 -2.82 3.65
C GLY A 526 -12.06 -3.13 2.38
N ASP A 527 -10.77 -2.80 2.42
CA ASP A 527 -9.89 -2.81 1.26
C ASP A 527 -9.75 -4.21 0.64
N ASN A 528 -9.55 -5.23 1.49
CA ASN A 528 -9.21 -6.59 1.04
C ASN A 528 -10.40 -7.38 0.45
N ASP A 529 -11.62 -6.99 0.75
CA ASP A 529 -12.84 -7.59 0.19
C ASP A 529 -13.57 -6.66 -0.80
N THR A 530 -13.01 -5.47 -1.08
CA THR A 530 -13.57 -4.50 -2.03
C THR A 530 -12.63 -4.27 -3.23
N PHE A 531 -11.37 -3.92 -2.99
CA PHE A 531 -10.45 -3.53 -4.06
C PHE A 531 -10.12 -4.66 -5.07
N PRO A 532 -9.94 -5.92 -4.63
CA PRO A 532 -9.85 -7.03 -5.59
C PRO A 532 -11.13 -7.20 -6.43
N LEU A 533 -12.32 -6.89 -5.88
CA LEU A 533 -13.57 -6.94 -6.63
C LEU A 533 -13.64 -5.83 -7.70
N TRP A 534 -13.17 -4.62 -7.38
CA TRP A 534 -13.07 -3.55 -8.37
C TRP A 534 -12.11 -3.93 -9.51
N TRP A 535 -10.96 -4.54 -9.17
CA TRP A 535 -10.09 -5.08 -10.21
C TRP A 535 -10.79 -6.16 -11.04
N ALA A 536 -11.50 -7.10 -10.40
CA ALA A 536 -12.20 -8.17 -11.09
C ALA A 536 -13.27 -7.62 -12.06
N GLN A 537 -14.01 -6.60 -11.66
CA GLN A 537 -15.06 -5.97 -12.47
C GLN A 537 -14.48 -5.06 -13.57
N GLU A 538 -13.58 -4.15 -13.24
CA GLU A 538 -13.12 -3.10 -14.16
C GLU A 538 -11.99 -3.56 -15.08
N VAL A 539 -11.21 -4.57 -14.67
CA VAL A 539 -10.04 -5.03 -15.42
C VAL A 539 -10.27 -6.41 -16.04
N ALA A 540 -10.80 -7.35 -15.25
CA ALA A 540 -11.04 -8.73 -15.71
C ALA A 540 -12.44 -8.96 -16.28
N GLY A 541 -13.37 -7.99 -16.17
CA GLY A 541 -14.73 -8.09 -16.71
C GLY A 541 -15.62 -9.12 -15.99
N ILE A 542 -15.28 -9.48 -14.74
CA ILE A 542 -15.97 -10.52 -13.98
C ILE A 542 -17.15 -9.92 -13.24
N ARG A 543 -18.37 -10.47 -13.48
CA ARG A 543 -19.58 -10.14 -12.73
C ARG A 543 -19.82 -8.63 -12.57
N GLN A 544 -19.72 -7.90 -13.67
CA GLN A 544 -19.98 -6.45 -13.72
C GLN A 544 -21.43 -6.08 -13.38
N ASP A 545 -22.32 -7.06 -13.42
CA ASP A 545 -23.73 -6.95 -13.04
C ASP A 545 -23.97 -6.81 -11.53
N VAL A 546 -23.03 -7.27 -10.71
CA VAL A 546 -23.11 -7.20 -9.23
C VAL A 546 -22.72 -5.81 -8.77
N THR A 547 -23.56 -5.19 -7.94
CA THR A 547 -23.22 -3.91 -7.32
C THR A 547 -22.47 -4.14 -6.00
N VAL A 548 -21.21 -3.81 -5.98
CA VAL A 548 -20.38 -3.89 -4.75
C VAL A 548 -20.61 -2.63 -3.91
N VAL A 549 -20.95 -2.82 -2.64
CA VAL A 549 -21.19 -1.73 -1.66
C VAL A 549 -20.23 -1.90 -0.49
N CYS A 550 -19.18 -1.09 -0.44
CA CYS A 550 -18.23 -1.06 0.67
C CYS A 550 -18.80 -0.29 1.85
N LEU A 551 -19.03 -0.96 2.98
CA LEU A 551 -19.61 -0.35 4.19
C LEU A 551 -18.70 0.70 4.84
N ALA A 552 -17.38 0.57 4.71
CA ALA A 552 -16.46 1.59 5.20
C ALA A 552 -16.59 2.89 4.37
N LEU A 553 -16.61 2.78 3.03
CA LEU A 553 -16.78 3.92 2.13
C LEU A 553 -18.19 4.49 2.17
N ALA A 554 -19.19 3.71 2.56
CA ALA A 554 -20.57 4.16 2.75
C ALA A 554 -20.73 5.22 3.88
N ASN A 555 -19.67 5.50 4.63
CA ASN A 555 -19.58 6.64 5.55
C ASN A 555 -19.07 7.94 4.86
N THR A 556 -19.05 7.98 3.53
CA THR A 556 -18.66 9.17 2.75
C THR A 556 -19.79 9.59 1.80
N ASP A 557 -19.96 10.85 1.64
CA ASP A 557 -21.04 11.42 0.82
C ASP A 557 -20.83 11.19 -0.68
N TRP A 558 -19.57 11.27 -1.15
CA TRP A 558 -19.20 11.00 -2.54
C TRP A 558 -19.54 9.57 -2.95
N TYR A 559 -19.33 8.60 -2.06
CA TYR A 559 -19.62 7.19 -2.37
C TYR A 559 -21.14 6.91 -2.45
N MET A 560 -21.91 7.51 -1.57
CA MET A 560 -23.38 7.44 -1.66
C MET A 560 -23.89 8.01 -3.00
N ARG A 561 -23.34 9.13 -3.47
CA ARG A 561 -23.66 9.71 -4.78
C ARG A 561 -23.24 8.78 -5.91
N GLN A 562 -22.03 8.25 -5.84
CA GLN A 562 -21.52 7.34 -6.85
C GLN A 562 -22.42 6.09 -7.00
N LEU A 563 -22.87 5.51 -5.89
CA LEU A 563 -23.79 4.37 -5.90
C LEU A 563 -25.16 4.75 -6.49
N ARG A 564 -25.70 5.93 -6.16
CA ARG A 564 -26.96 6.44 -6.73
C ARG A 564 -26.89 6.57 -8.25
N ASP A 565 -25.79 7.12 -8.73
CA ASP A 565 -25.61 7.52 -10.12
C ASP A 565 -24.96 6.41 -10.98
N ALA A 566 -24.61 5.27 -10.35
CA ALA A 566 -23.98 4.13 -11.03
C ALA A 566 -24.96 3.48 -12.02
N PRO A 567 -24.56 3.25 -13.28
CA PRO A 567 -25.37 2.54 -14.24
C PRO A 567 -25.49 1.05 -13.91
N VAL A 568 -26.65 0.46 -14.18
CA VAL A 568 -26.82 -0.99 -14.15
C VAL A 568 -26.11 -1.58 -15.36
N ARG A 569 -25.13 -2.44 -15.15
CA ARG A 569 -24.41 -3.14 -16.22
C ARG A 569 -25.11 -4.48 -16.53
N PRO A 570 -25.26 -4.85 -17.80
CA PRO A 570 -25.88 -6.14 -18.16
C PRO A 570 -24.99 -7.30 -17.73
N VAL A 571 -25.61 -8.41 -17.30
CA VAL A 571 -24.90 -9.66 -17.02
C VAL A 571 -24.44 -10.32 -18.30
N ASP A 572 -23.18 -10.75 -18.35
CA ASP A 572 -22.72 -11.67 -19.39
C ASP A 572 -23.15 -13.11 -19.05
N GLN A 573 -24.21 -13.58 -19.73
CA GLN A 573 -24.76 -14.90 -19.47
C GLN A 573 -23.80 -16.04 -19.84
N THR A 574 -22.86 -15.81 -20.77
CA THR A 574 -21.87 -16.81 -21.18
C THR A 574 -20.78 -17.01 -20.12
N ALA A 575 -20.46 -15.97 -19.38
CA ALA A 575 -19.47 -15.98 -18.29
C ALA A 575 -20.05 -16.41 -16.93
N LEU A 576 -21.39 -16.56 -16.82
CA LEU A 576 -22.00 -17.00 -15.56
C LEU A 576 -21.62 -18.44 -15.21
N PRO A 577 -21.29 -18.72 -13.94
CA PRO A 577 -21.11 -20.08 -13.47
C PRO A 577 -22.44 -20.87 -13.53
N PRO A 578 -22.37 -22.22 -13.62
CA PRO A 578 -23.57 -23.06 -13.76
C PRO A 578 -24.65 -22.80 -12.70
N VAL A 579 -24.24 -22.47 -11.48
CA VAL A 579 -25.15 -22.18 -10.35
C VAL A 579 -26.14 -21.05 -10.64
N TRP A 580 -25.80 -20.08 -11.49
CA TRP A 580 -26.63 -18.90 -11.78
C TRP A 580 -27.26 -18.88 -13.19
N ARG A 581 -26.91 -19.80 -14.10
CA ARG A 581 -27.39 -19.76 -15.50
C ARG A 581 -28.91 -19.78 -15.67
N GLY A 582 -29.62 -20.44 -14.74
CA GLY A 582 -31.09 -20.47 -14.74
C GLY A 582 -31.74 -19.32 -13.94
N ALA A 583 -30.96 -18.47 -13.26
CA ALA A 583 -31.47 -17.43 -12.38
C ALA A 583 -31.43 -16.02 -13.00
N VAL A 584 -31.12 -15.90 -14.29
CA VAL A 584 -31.01 -14.62 -14.99
C VAL A 584 -32.36 -13.96 -15.15
N LYS A 585 -32.51 -12.74 -14.63
CA LYS A 585 -33.67 -11.85 -14.79
C LYS A 585 -33.30 -10.69 -15.71
N PRO A 586 -34.27 -9.96 -16.25
CA PRO A 586 -33.98 -8.71 -16.95
C PRO A 586 -33.23 -7.73 -16.08
N PRO A 587 -32.37 -6.85 -16.67
CA PRO A 587 -31.69 -5.82 -15.90
C PRO A 587 -32.68 -4.95 -15.11
N PRO A 588 -32.39 -4.60 -13.86
CA PRO A 588 -33.22 -3.66 -13.11
C PRO A 588 -33.26 -2.29 -13.83
N ASN A 589 -34.45 -1.72 -13.95
CA ASN A 589 -34.68 -0.43 -14.59
C ASN A 589 -34.93 0.73 -13.58
N TRP A 590 -34.58 0.52 -12.32
CA TRP A 590 -34.70 1.52 -11.27
C TRP A 590 -33.32 1.76 -10.61
N PRO A 591 -33.10 2.97 -10.06
CA PRO A 591 -31.85 3.31 -9.41
C PRO A 591 -31.63 2.43 -8.16
N LEU A 592 -30.37 2.30 -7.74
CA LEU A 592 -30.01 1.54 -6.55
C LEU A 592 -30.63 2.16 -5.28
N HIS A 593 -30.57 3.50 -5.19
CA HIS A 593 -31.30 4.32 -4.21
C HIS A 593 -31.61 5.70 -4.78
N THR A 594 -32.53 6.43 -4.12
CA THR A 594 -33.04 7.73 -4.59
C THR A 594 -32.76 8.86 -3.62
N MET A 595 -31.79 8.70 -2.71
CA MET A 595 -31.43 9.76 -1.77
C MET A 595 -30.95 11.01 -2.52
N SER A 596 -31.61 12.14 -2.29
CA SER A 596 -31.19 13.43 -2.83
C SER A 596 -29.92 13.92 -2.12
N ASP A 597 -29.20 14.89 -2.71
CA ASP A 597 -28.00 15.44 -2.08
C ASP A 597 -28.26 16.02 -0.68
N PRO A 598 -29.39 16.72 -0.40
CA PRO A 598 -29.73 17.09 0.98
C PRO A 598 -29.96 15.88 1.91
N ALA A 599 -30.58 14.81 1.39
CA ALA A 599 -30.78 13.59 2.19
C ALA A 599 -29.46 12.89 2.50
N ILE A 600 -28.53 12.84 1.53
CA ILE A 600 -27.17 12.34 1.76
C ILE A 600 -26.44 13.18 2.80
N ALA A 601 -26.49 14.51 2.68
CA ALA A 601 -25.89 15.42 3.66
C ALA A 601 -26.46 15.20 5.09
N THR A 602 -27.77 14.96 5.19
CA THR A 602 -28.41 14.61 6.48
C THR A 602 -27.95 13.24 6.98
N ALA A 603 -27.86 12.24 6.11
CA ALA A 603 -27.38 10.89 6.47
C ALA A 603 -25.94 10.93 6.99
N MET A 604 -25.09 11.81 6.46
CA MET A 604 -23.71 11.98 6.93
C MET A 604 -23.60 12.47 8.38
N MET A 605 -24.65 13.08 8.93
CA MET A 605 -24.69 13.47 10.36
C MET A 605 -25.05 12.30 11.27
N GLY A 606 -25.43 11.13 10.71
CA GLY A 606 -26.00 10.02 11.45
C GLY A 606 -27.40 10.33 11.99
N TYR A 607 -28.01 9.37 12.67
CA TYR A 607 -29.36 9.52 13.23
C TYR A 607 -29.47 8.91 14.61
N GLY A 608 -29.78 9.71 15.62
CA GLY A 608 -30.06 9.25 16.98
C GLY A 608 -31.55 8.92 17.14
N VAL A 609 -31.84 7.71 17.61
CA VAL A 609 -33.20 7.23 17.87
C VAL A 609 -33.64 7.68 19.28
N SER A 610 -34.53 8.64 19.37
CA SER A 610 -35.02 9.19 20.66
C SER A 610 -36.01 8.27 21.37
N GLU A 611 -36.83 7.54 20.60
CA GLU A 611 -37.84 6.64 21.10
C GLU A 611 -37.81 5.32 20.35
N THR A 612 -38.11 4.21 21.02
CA THR A 612 -38.21 2.89 20.38
C THR A 612 -39.29 2.91 19.31
N GLN A 613 -38.89 2.60 18.08
CA GLN A 613 -39.80 2.60 16.93
C GLN A 613 -39.58 1.41 16.02
N GLU A 614 -40.60 1.06 15.25
CA GLU A 614 -40.50 0.05 14.18
C GLU A 614 -40.52 0.73 12.83
N ILE A 615 -39.54 0.37 11.98
CA ILE A 615 -39.48 0.80 10.60
C ILE A 615 -39.80 -0.38 9.67
N LYS A 616 -40.64 -0.11 8.66
CA LYS A 616 -40.98 -1.11 7.62
C LYS A 616 -40.06 -0.94 6.42
N LEU A 617 -39.43 -2.03 5.99
CA LEU A 617 -38.54 -2.10 4.86
C LEU A 617 -39.13 -3.12 3.85
N GLY A 618 -40.12 -2.69 3.06
CA GLY A 618 -40.93 -3.59 2.24
C GLY A 618 -41.67 -4.63 3.12
N PRO A 619 -41.45 -5.94 2.94
CA PRO A 619 -42.07 -6.98 3.77
C PRO A 619 -41.38 -7.15 5.13
N LEU A 620 -40.20 -6.52 5.35
CA LEU A 620 -39.42 -6.68 6.58
C LEU A 620 -39.75 -5.60 7.60
N THR A 621 -39.55 -5.91 8.86
CA THR A 621 -39.67 -4.97 9.97
C THR A 621 -38.37 -4.96 10.78
N ARG A 622 -37.86 -3.73 11.05
CA ARG A 622 -36.75 -3.54 11.99
C ARG A 622 -37.21 -2.71 13.18
N ARG A 623 -36.90 -3.19 14.36
CA ARG A 623 -37.08 -2.43 15.59
C ARG A 623 -35.83 -1.64 15.92
N LEU A 624 -35.96 -0.34 16.13
CA LEU A 624 -34.92 0.57 16.56
C LEU A 624 -35.17 0.92 18.01
N GLU A 625 -34.23 0.58 18.89
CA GLU A 625 -34.35 0.89 20.32
C GLU A 625 -33.97 2.35 20.59
N ALA A 626 -34.65 2.97 21.57
CA ALA A 626 -34.28 4.29 22.06
C ALA A 626 -32.80 4.31 22.50
N GLY A 627 -32.08 5.39 22.14
CA GLY A 627 -30.66 5.52 22.40
C GLY A 627 -29.74 4.89 21.31
N THR A 628 -30.29 4.16 20.33
CA THR A 628 -29.53 3.69 19.19
C THR A 628 -29.07 4.89 18.35
N TYR A 629 -27.81 4.83 17.87
CA TYR A 629 -27.28 5.81 16.91
C TYR A 629 -26.94 5.10 15.61
N LEU A 630 -27.60 5.48 14.54
CA LEU A 630 -27.35 4.94 13.20
C LEU A 630 -26.24 5.71 12.52
N LEU A 631 -25.22 5.01 12.10
CA LEU A 631 -24.13 5.56 11.29
C LEU A 631 -24.56 5.78 9.83
N PRO A 632 -23.84 6.62 9.05
CA PRO A 632 -24.18 6.86 7.64
C PRO A 632 -24.30 5.58 6.81
N ASN A 633 -23.40 4.63 6.98
CA ASN A 633 -23.42 3.33 6.28
C ASN A 633 -24.66 2.49 6.63
N GLU A 634 -25.17 2.55 7.86
CA GLU A 634 -26.41 1.87 8.25
C GLU A 634 -27.61 2.54 7.62
N ILE A 635 -27.66 3.89 7.59
CA ILE A 635 -28.73 4.66 6.93
C ILE A 635 -28.78 4.32 5.45
N LEU A 636 -27.62 4.29 4.75
CA LEU A 636 -27.55 3.89 3.36
C LEU A 636 -28.02 2.44 3.18
N THR A 637 -27.56 1.52 4.02
CA THR A 637 -27.94 0.09 3.96
C THR A 637 -29.45 -0.07 4.09
N LEU A 638 -30.10 0.62 5.04
CA LEU A 638 -31.57 0.58 5.19
C LEU A 638 -32.30 1.15 3.98
N SER A 639 -31.78 2.23 3.38
CA SER A 639 -32.32 2.80 2.13
C SER A 639 -32.19 1.83 0.96
N LEU A 640 -31.05 1.14 0.83
CA LEU A 640 -30.82 0.13 -0.21
C LEU A 640 -31.77 -1.07 0.00
N VAL A 641 -31.93 -1.56 1.22
CA VAL A 641 -32.87 -2.63 1.54
C VAL A 641 -34.30 -2.23 1.20
N GLN A 642 -34.75 -1.07 1.65
CA GLN A 642 -36.12 -0.58 1.41
C GLN A 642 -36.48 -0.56 -0.05
N GLN A 643 -35.55 -0.15 -0.92
CA GLN A 643 -35.79 0.00 -2.36
C GLN A 643 -35.62 -1.30 -3.17
N ASN A 644 -34.84 -2.25 -2.66
CA ASN A 644 -34.45 -3.44 -3.44
C ASN A 644 -34.93 -4.78 -2.87
N VAL A 645 -35.39 -4.88 -1.63
CA VAL A 645 -35.86 -6.14 -1.02
C VAL A 645 -37.00 -6.76 -1.85
N GLY A 646 -36.88 -8.04 -2.18
CA GLY A 646 -37.81 -8.75 -3.05
C GLY A 646 -37.68 -8.45 -4.57
N ARG A 647 -36.83 -7.48 -4.94
CA ARG A 647 -36.60 -7.07 -6.33
C ARG A 647 -35.19 -7.41 -6.82
N ARG A 648 -34.16 -7.07 -6.05
CA ARG A 648 -32.77 -7.47 -6.27
C ARG A 648 -32.30 -8.38 -5.14
N PRO A 649 -31.45 -9.37 -5.40
CA PRO A 649 -30.77 -10.11 -4.34
C PRO A 649 -29.89 -9.17 -3.51
N ILE A 650 -29.89 -9.33 -2.21
CA ILE A 650 -29.05 -8.55 -1.29
C ILE A 650 -28.21 -9.55 -0.48
N VAL A 651 -26.90 -9.41 -0.54
CA VAL A 651 -25.94 -10.33 0.10
C VAL A 651 -24.90 -9.53 0.85
N TRP A 652 -24.66 -9.87 2.10
CA TRP A 652 -23.50 -9.41 2.86
C TRP A 652 -22.38 -10.43 2.74
N ALA A 653 -21.19 -10.00 2.38
CA ALA A 653 -20.00 -10.84 2.45
C ALA A 653 -19.77 -11.35 3.88
N LEU A 654 -19.23 -12.56 4.02
CA LEU A 654 -18.84 -13.09 5.33
C LEU A 654 -17.82 -12.18 6.05
N THR A 655 -17.02 -11.45 5.27
CA THR A 655 -16.05 -10.45 5.74
C THR A 655 -16.67 -9.13 6.18
N ALA A 656 -17.92 -8.84 5.79
CA ALA A 656 -18.62 -7.60 6.15
C ALA A 656 -19.19 -7.59 7.58
N GLY A 657 -18.93 -8.63 8.35
CA GLY A 657 -19.46 -8.76 9.71
C GLY A 657 -20.89 -9.33 9.76
N ARG A 658 -21.48 -9.30 10.94
CA ARG A 658 -22.77 -9.95 11.22
C ARG A 658 -23.84 -9.01 11.73
N GLU A 659 -23.65 -7.71 11.61
CA GLU A 659 -24.64 -6.74 12.13
C GLU A 659 -25.84 -6.59 11.19
N PHE A 660 -25.66 -6.80 9.88
CA PHE A 660 -26.71 -6.78 8.86
C PHE A 660 -27.67 -5.59 8.94
N ALA A 661 -27.21 -4.47 9.46
CA ALA A 661 -28.02 -3.31 9.81
C ALA A 661 -29.25 -3.66 10.69
N GLY A 662 -29.10 -4.64 11.58
CA GLY A 662 -30.17 -5.12 12.48
C GLY A 662 -31.20 -6.04 11.83
N LEU A 663 -30.93 -6.59 10.62
CA LEU A 663 -31.82 -7.50 9.89
C LEU A 663 -31.40 -8.98 9.98
N GLY A 664 -30.58 -9.33 10.97
CA GLY A 664 -30.03 -10.69 11.12
C GLY A 664 -31.06 -11.82 11.19
N GLU A 665 -32.29 -11.56 11.65
CA GLU A 665 -33.36 -12.55 11.68
C GLU A 665 -33.92 -12.94 10.29
N TYR A 666 -33.57 -12.17 9.23
CA TYR A 666 -34.03 -12.39 7.86
C TYR A 666 -32.95 -12.92 6.93
N VAL A 667 -31.76 -13.24 7.43
CA VAL A 667 -30.66 -13.69 6.57
C VAL A 667 -30.49 -15.19 6.57
N VAL A 668 -30.08 -15.72 5.43
CA VAL A 668 -29.68 -17.12 5.23
C VAL A 668 -28.24 -17.11 4.71
N GLN A 669 -27.38 -17.90 5.31
CA GLN A 669 -26.00 -18.02 4.85
C GLN A 669 -25.92 -18.89 3.60
N GLN A 670 -25.15 -18.43 2.63
CA GLN A 670 -24.78 -19.14 1.40
C GLN A 670 -23.27 -19.00 1.16
N ALA A 671 -22.51 -20.05 1.44
CA ALA A 671 -21.05 -20.07 1.32
C ALA A 671 -20.37 -18.81 1.95
N LEU A 672 -19.78 -17.91 1.15
CA LEU A 672 -19.08 -16.71 1.59
C LEU A 672 -20.00 -15.50 1.84
N GLY A 673 -21.31 -15.67 1.87
CA GLY A 673 -22.23 -14.55 2.07
C GLY A 673 -23.50 -14.91 2.84
N PHE A 674 -24.23 -13.85 3.24
CA PHE A 674 -25.52 -13.92 3.88
C PHE A 674 -26.56 -13.23 3.00
N SER A 675 -27.51 -14.01 2.50
CA SER A 675 -28.58 -13.53 1.61
C SER A 675 -29.79 -13.06 2.42
N LEU A 676 -30.26 -11.84 2.16
CA LEU A 676 -31.47 -11.30 2.77
C LEU A 676 -32.71 -11.95 2.13
N GLN A 677 -33.59 -12.47 2.96
CA GLN A 677 -34.87 -13.07 2.58
C GLN A 677 -36.02 -12.07 2.75
N THR A 678 -37.13 -12.32 2.08
CA THR A 678 -38.36 -11.49 2.18
C THR A 678 -39.21 -11.81 3.41
N GLY A 679 -38.78 -12.76 4.25
CA GLY A 679 -39.41 -13.18 5.48
C GLY A 679 -38.42 -13.94 6.37
N LYS A 680 -38.83 -14.31 7.56
CA LYS A 680 -37.98 -15.12 8.46
C LYS A 680 -37.77 -16.51 7.86
N PRO A 681 -36.56 -17.07 7.92
CA PRO A 681 -36.27 -18.37 7.31
C PRO A 681 -37.20 -19.51 7.72
N ASP A 682 -37.67 -19.52 8.96
CA ASP A 682 -38.61 -20.56 9.48
C ASP A 682 -40.02 -20.49 8.86
N THR A 683 -40.39 -19.33 8.27
CA THR A 683 -41.66 -19.10 7.59
C THR A 683 -41.53 -19.23 6.06
N LEU A 684 -40.33 -19.46 5.54
CA LEU A 684 -40.07 -19.66 4.14
C LEU A 684 -40.39 -21.10 3.74
N SER A 685 -40.65 -21.30 2.45
CA SER A 685 -41.09 -22.59 1.87
C SER A 685 -40.25 -23.78 2.35
N PRO A 686 -40.84 -24.96 2.60
CA PRO A 686 -40.12 -26.19 2.93
C PRO A 686 -39.09 -26.65 1.87
N SER A 687 -39.04 -25.98 0.73
CA SER A 687 -38.07 -26.26 -0.33
C SER A 687 -36.63 -25.79 0.00
N LEU A 688 -36.43 -24.97 1.02
CA LEU A 688 -35.10 -24.55 1.46
C LEU A 688 -34.57 -25.56 2.46
N ASP A 689 -33.54 -26.29 2.05
CA ASP A 689 -32.85 -27.26 2.90
C ASP A 689 -31.87 -26.54 3.84
N LEU A 690 -32.40 -26.01 4.95
CA LEU A 690 -31.71 -25.17 5.92
C LEU A 690 -31.24 -25.95 7.13
N ARG A 691 -29.99 -25.64 7.56
CA ARG A 691 -29.52 -26.03 8.91
C ARG A 691 -29.41 -24.78 9.77
N ARG A 692 -29.98 -24.79 10.97
CA ARG A 692 -29.75 -23.74 11.96
C ARG A 692 -28.34 -23.83 12.51
N LEU A 693 -27.60 -22.76 12.35
CA LEU A 693 -26.32 -22.49 13.00
C LEU A 693 -26.50 -21.36 14.00
N ALA A 694 -25.51 -21.15 14.87
CA ALA A 694 -25.59 -20.14 15.93
C ALA A 694 -25.82 -18.70 15.40
N SER A 695 -25.46 -18.40 14.16
CA SER A 695 -25.50 -17.05 13.58
C SER A 695 -26.60 -16.83 12.54
N ALA A 696 -26.89 -17.83 11.71
CA ALA A 696 -27.90 -17.80 10.66
C ALA A 696 -28.11 -19.22 10.13
N PRO A 697 -29.30 -19.54 9.56
CA PRO A 697 -29.52 -20.80 8.84
C PRO A 697 -28.60 -20.87 7.60
N LEU A 698 -28.08 -22.06 7.33
CA LEU A 698 -27.22 -22.33 6.15
C LEU A 698 -28.06 -22.97 5.03
N ASP A 699 -28.01 -22.39 3.83
CA ASP A 699 -28.51 -23.03 2.61
C ASP A 699 -27.48 -24.07 2.15
N ILE A 700 -27.76 -25.35 2.45
CA ILE A 700 -26.79 -26.43 2.20
C ILE A 700 -26.63 -26.69 0.70
N PRO A 701 -27.70 -26.89 -0.12
CA PRO A 701 -27.54 -27.19 -1.53
C PRO A 701 -26.85 -26.08 -2.32
N LEU A 702 -27.19 -24.82 -2.04
CA LEU A 702 -26.56 -23.70 -2.71
C LEU A 702 -25.08 -23.54 -2.27
N THR A 703 -24.80 -23.70 -0.98
CA THR A 703 -23.42 -23.66 -0.46
C THR A 703 -22.58 -24.77 -1.09
N GLU A 704 -23.11 -26.00 -1.17
CA GLU A 704 -22.45 -27.15 -1.80
C GLU A 704 -22.05 -26.83 -3.27
N ARG A 705 -23.01 -26.33 -4.07
CA ARG A 705 -22.74 -25.94 -5.48
C ARG A 705 -21.74 -24.79 -5.62
N LEU A 706 -21.80 -23.81 -4.74
CA LEU A 706 -20.87 -22.69 -4.76
C LEU A 706 -19.44 -23.16 -4.47
N VAL A 707 -19.22 -23.89 -3.38
CA VAL A 707 -17.87 -24.23 -2.93
C VAL A 707 -17.20 -25.31 -3.79
N TRP A 708 -17.95 -26.25 -4.38
CA TRP A 708 -17.34 -27.31 -5.20
C TRP A 708 -17.44 -27.11 -6.72
N GLU A 709 -18.48 -26.43 -7.21
CA GLU A 709 -18.68 -26.29 -8.65
C GLU A 709 -18.28 -24.90 -9.18
N THR A 710 -18.17 -23.89 -8.29
CA THR A 710 -17.99 -22.49 -8.71
C THR A 710 -16.67 -21.91 -8.23
N TYR A 711 -16.32 -22.09 -6.96
CA TYR A 711 -15.19 -21.42 -6.34
C TYR A 711 -13.83 -21.91 -6.81
N ARG A 712 -12.85 -21.01 -6.77
CA ARG A 712 -11.45 -21.25 -7.11
C ARG A 712 -10.59 -21.18 -5.85
N TYR A 713 -9.63 -22.08 -5.75
CA TYR A 713 -8.76 -22.19 -4.59
C TYR A 713 -7.27 -22.18 -4.97
N ALA A 714 -6.99 -22.17 -6.28
CA ALA A 714 -5.64 -22.17 -6.86
C ALA A 714 -4.66 -23.13 -6.14
N GLY A 715 -3.46 -22.63 -5.80
CA GLY A 715 -2.43 -23.40 -5.09
C GLY A 715 -2.72 -23.68 -3.62
N LEU A 716 -3.79 -23.13 -3.02
CA LEU A 716 -4.08 -23.32 -1.59
C LEU A 716 -4.32 -24.77 -1.20
N LEU A 717 -4.97 -25.54 -2.08
CA LEU A 717 -5.26 -26.96 -1.79
C LEU A 717 -4.04 -27.86 -1.84
N GLU A 718 -3.00 -27.45 -2.55
CA GLU A 718 -1.76 -28.24 -2.74
C GLU A 718 -0.61 -27.70 -1.89
N GLY A 719 -0.69 -26.44 -1.45
CA GLY A 719 0.38 -25.74 -0.75
C GLY A 719 0.27 -25.76 0.77
N ASP A 720 1.34 -25.31 1.44
CA ASP A 720 1.37 -25.12 2.89
C ASP A 720 0.78 -23.75 3.27
N VAL A 721 -0.49 -23.75 3.68
CA VAL A 721 -1.20 -22.54 4.11
C VAL A 721 -0.84 -22.09 5.54
N THR A 722 -0.04 -22.84 6.29
CA THR A 722 0.29 -22.50 7.69
C THR A 722 1.33 -21.38 7.80
N ARG A 723 1.99 -21.05 6.68
CA ARG A 723 3.05 -20.02 6.60
C ARG A 723 2.63 -18.77 5.83
N LEU A 724 1.35 -18.62 5.55
CA LEU A 724 0.83 -17.43 4.88
C LEU A 724 1.04 -16.18 5.74
N GLU A 725 1.17 -15.02 5.08
CA GLU A 725 1.09 -13.74 5.77
C GLU A 725 -0.30 -13.55 6.40
N SER A 726 -0.42 -12.64 7.36
CA SER A 726 -1.66 -12.45 8.15
C SER A 726 -2.91 -12.20 7.30
N THR A 727 -2.82 -11.40 6.24
CA THR A 727 -3.95 -11.12 5.35
C THR A 727 -4.37 -12.35 4.56
N SER A 728 -3.43 -12.99 3.87
CA SER A 728 -3.68 -14.24 3.14
C SER A 728 -4.20 -15.35 4.07
N ALA A 729 -3.68 -15.45 5.29
CA ALA A 729 -4.14 -16.40 6.29
C ALA A 729 -5.59 -16.11 6.72
N GLY A 730 -5.95 -14.85 6.97
CA GLY A 730 -7.31 -14.45 7.32
C GLY A 730 -8.33 -14.75 6.23
N ILE A 731 -7.99 -14.45 4.98
CA ILE A 731 -8.85 -14.75 3.81
C ILE A 731 -8.95 -16.27 3.59
N THR A 732 -7.86 -17.00 3.72
CA THR A 732 -7.86 -18.47 3.59
C THR A 732 -8.69 -19.13 4.70
N ALA A 733 -8.64 -18.62 5.93
CA ALA A 733 -9.52 -19.06 7.01
C ALA A 733 -11.00 -18.79 6.67
N THR A 734 -11.30 -17.64 6.07
CA THR A 734 -12.66 -17.31 5.60
C THR A 734 -13.13 -18.28 4.53
N LEU A 735 -12.25 -18.68 3.59
CA LEU A 735 -12.55 -19.69 2.57
C LEU A 735 -12.77 -21.09 3.15
N SER A 736 -12.12 -21.44 4.27
CA SER A 736 -12.30 -22.73 4.94
C SER A 736 -13.65 -22.86 5.68
N PHE A 737 -14.23 -21.73 6.11
CA PHE A 737 -15.39 -21.70 6.98
C PHE A 737 -16.65 -22.37 6.41
N PRO A 738 -17.06 -22.17 5.13
CA PRO A 738 -18.20 -22.88 4.55
C PRO A 738 -18.06 -24.41 4.58
N PHE A 739 -16.84 -24.93 4.41
CA PHE A 739 -16.58 -26.37 4.48
C PHE A 739 -16.74 -26.93 5.88
N VAL A 740 -16.30 -26.19 6.91
CA VAL A 740 -16.56 -26.56 8.30
C VAL A 740 -18.06 -26.67 8.58
N GLN A 741 -18.84 -25.71 8.08
CA GLN A 741 -20.29 -25.68 8.24
C GLN A 741 -20.98 -26.83 7.51
N LEU A 742 -20.54 -27.12 6.27
CA LEU A 742 -21.04 -28.27 5.50
C LEU A 742 -20.70 -29.59 6.18
N ALA A 743 -19.49 -29.73 6.75
CA ALA A 743 -19.11 -30.94 7.48
C ALA A 743 -20.05 -31.24 8.66
N TYR A 744 -20.39 -30.21 9.45
CA TYR A 744 -21.39 -30.36 10.51
C TYR A 744 -22.78 -30.70 9.96
N ALA A 745 -23.19 -30.03 8.84
CA ALA A 745 -24.49 -30.30 8.25
C ALA A 745 -24.60 -31.74 7.71
N PHE A 746 -23.55 -32.26 7.10
CA PHE A 746 -23.50 -33.63 6.59
C PHE A 746 -23.39 -34.67 7.72
N SER A 747 -22.69 -34.35 8.82
CA SER A 747 -22.66 -35.19 10.03
C SER A 747 -24.04 -35.38 10.59
N ASP A 748 -24.83 -34.31 10.76
CA ASP A 748 -26.20 -34.37 11.27
C ASP A 748 -27.14 -35.24 10.39
N ARG A 749 -26.79 -35.40 9.11
CA ARG A 749 -27.54 -36.17 8.12
C ARG A 749 -27.01 -37.58 7.88
N SER A 750 -26.00 -37.96 8.62
CA SER A 750 -25.29 -39.23 8.44
C SER A 750 -24.67 -39.43 7.02
N GLN A 751 -24.34 -38.31 6.35
CA GLN A 751 -23.68 -38.31 5.02
C GLN A 751 -22.18 -38.33 5.19
N LEU A 752 -21.62 -39.45 5.66
CA LEU A 752 -20.22 -39.58 6.09
C LEU A 752 -19.20 -39.25 5.01
N GLU A 753 -19.42 -39.67 3.76
CA GLU A 753 -18.51 -39.39 2.64
C GLU A 753 -18.41 -37.89 2.36
N LYS A 754 -19.55 -37.19 2.27
CA LYS A 754 -19.58 -35.73 2.07
C LYS A 754 -19.00 -34.97 3.25
N MET A 755 -19.26 -35.46 4.49
CA MET A 755 -18.65 -34.89 5.69
C MET A 755 -17.11 -35.00 5.62
N GLN A 756 -16.58 -36.17 5.29
CA GLN A 756 -15.12 -36.38 5.15
C GLN A 756 -14.52 -35.50 4.06
N GLN A 757 -15.16 -35.38 2.91
CA GLN A 757 -14.75 -34.49 1.84
C GLN A 757 -14.70 -33.02 2.29
N ALA A 758 -15.75 -32.55 2.96
CA ALA A 758 -15.79 -31.17 3.49
C ALA A 758 -14.68 -30.93 4.54
N LEU A 759 -14.44 -31.90 5.44
CA LEU A 759 -13.36 -31.80 6.42
C LEU A 759 -11.98 -31.79 5.76
N ASP A 760 -11.76 -32.55 4.67
CA ASP A 760 -10.50 -32.54 3.94
C ASP A 760 -10.21 -31.14 3.34
N TYR A 761 -11.21 -30.53 2.70
CA TYR A 761 -11.07 -29.15 2.19
C TYR A 761 -10.86 -28.15 3.32
N ALA A 762 -11.63 -28.23 4.41
CA ALA A 762 -11.47 -27.36 5.57
C ALA A 762 -10.04 -27.45 6.15
N LEU A 763 -9.49 -28.67 6.27
CA LEU A 763 -8.14 -28.91 6.78
C LEU A 763 -7.05 -28.33 5.84
N ARG A 764 -7.20 -28.52 4.53
CA ARG A 764 -6.24 -27.98 3.55
C ARG A 764 -6.25 -26.46 3.53
N LEU A 765 -7.41 -25.82 3.67
CA LEU A 765 -7.57 -24.37 3.67
C LEU A 765 -7.36 -23.72 5.03
N SER A 766 -7.26 -24.48 6.13
CA SER A 766 -7.12 -23.89 7.47
C SER A 766 -5.68 -23.50 7.79
N PRO A 767 -5.35 -22.20 7.94
CA PRO A 767 -4.02 -21.75 8.37
C PRO A 767 -3.81 -21.91 9.89
N ASN A 768 -4.89 -22.07 10.67
CA ASN A 768 -4.84 -22.14 12.13
C ASN A 768 -4.54 -23.56 12.63
N PRO A 769 -3.38 -23.81 13.31
CA PRO A 769 -3.01 -25.13 13.80
C PRO A 769 -4.02 -25.69 14.84
N ALA A 770 -4.60 -24.85 15.69
CA ALA A 770 -5.58 -25.30 16.70
C ALA A 770 -6.89 -25.76 16.04
N LEU A 771 -7.38 -25.02 15.02
CA LEU A 771 -8.55 -25.42 14.25
C LEU A 771 -8.26 -26.72 13.46
N ARG A 772 -7.07 -26.86 12.88
CA ARG A 772 -6.64 -28.10 12.22
C ARG A 772 -6.66 -29.29 13.18
N GLY A 773 -6.19 -29.12 14.42
CA GLY A 773 -6.25 -30.14 15.47
C GLY A 773 -7.69 -30.58 15.74
N ALA A 774 -8.59 -29.63 16.01
CA ALA A 774 -10.00 -29.90 16.27
C ALA A 774 -10.72 -30.60 15.10
N LEU A 775 -10.45 -30.15 13.86
CA LEU A 775 -11.01 -30.77 12.64
C LEU A 775 -10.48 -32.19 12.43
N THR A 776 -9.22 -32.46 12.77
CA THR A 776 -8.60 -33.80 12.68
C THR A 776 -9.26 -34.74 13.69
N GLU A 777 -9.50 -34.29 14.92
CA GLU A 777 -10.24 -35.08 15.92
C GLU A 777 -11.68 -35.39 15.49
N LEU A 778 -12.37 -34.41 14.89
CA LEU A 778 -13.71 -34.60 14.36
C LEU A 778 -13.72 -35.64 13.23
N ARG A 779 -12.71 -35.63 12.37
CA ARG A 779 -12.52 -36.58 11.28
C ARG A 779 -12.32 -38.00 11.80
N ILE A 780 -11.50 -38.18 12.84
CA ILE A 780 -11.23 -39.50 13.45
C ILE A 780 -12.51 -40.04 14.08
N ARG A 781 -13.23 -39.24 14.88
CA ARG A 781 -14.52 -39.66 15.51
C ARG A 781 -15.56 -40.04 14.46
N GLY A 782 -15.63 -39.33 13.32
CA GLY A 782 -16.56 -39.65 12.25
C GLY A 782 -16.24 -40.98 11.55
N VAL A 783 -14.96 -41.38 11.49
CA VAL A 783 -14.54 -42.67 10.96
C VAL A 783 -14.91 -43.79 11.95
N ASP A 784 -14.64 -43.58 13.24
CA ASP A 784 -14.94 -44.59 14.28
C ASP A 784 -16.44 -44.83 14.49
N SER A 785 -17.31 -43.82 14.27
CA SER A 785 -18.75 -43.94 14.32
C SER A 785 -19.41 -44.57 13.10
N GLY A 786 -18.65 -44.75 12.02
CA GLY A 786 -19.07 -45.40 10.77
C GLY A 786 -18.70 -46.88 10.66
N GLN A 787 -18.03 -47.45 11.72
CA GLN A 787 -17.82 -48.87 11.91
C GLN A 787 -18.81 -49.42 12.94
#